data_8d01fad37123dfea66964edd4f4761eb
#
_entry.id   8d01fad37123dfea66964edd4f4761eb
#
_cell.length_a   1.000
_cell.length_b   1.000
_cell.length_c   1.000
_cell.angle_alpha   90.00
_cell.angle_beta   90.00
_cell.angle_gamma   90.00
#
_symmetry.space_group_name_H-M   'P 1'
#
loop_
_entity.id
_entity.type
_entity.pdbx_description
1 polymer ?
#
loop_
_entity_poly.entity_id
_entity_poly.type
_entity_poly.pdbx_seq_one_letter_code
_entity_poly.pdbx_strand_id
1 'polypeptide(L)'
;LAEWAIEQPVFTRRAGVSPELLSTVRNRELVRRVDLVVEAYADLNDVGAQLEDALYQRIPEADTSIRAKLVGLRRSIHNKRKIPRSERSREVFAELSSREIGLLQEWDSLRVALQLKEDSLANLLKEDTHTWVTLALSDQNFARGLETATFALSEAIGKHGNSLSRHSRIALLRYFSRAGAKTSPYSTFTTTGIATPRAEEQPGSPTASVIELDQYVLDQFVTRLFKRETFAGSGILRVNPSIVRHNGVLRFTGNGRSEPFVQVRASPQLDELIDMCRQAATSLSEVYAARPDDGWQEHVDSAIELGLLELFPPFSLDDPTALEKIASWCSEAIDDKDSYELSALFGRLHACLGRQQIADCQTSPRQRLEEVHKVGARLAQLLGGIPWPKEQAKSKHGFHENALRLSAGQLQPQFQSAETVSLLGVITEWLSVFDRMLPVRLAAANFARQVLGDSEATTFVDFYFEVQTALRQYRSTENGSHNETLELLDLARPLDGKLLARSTDPRLVSLNQLRRFARDAVREECRNGPLTKDRLKQITSSYPAWISTRDRATFYAQTDGETIMINVVGAGDGRGRARWWRLLEQASGKDALTVLPSNSTSATVEALPIPGAFGSAGNLTAPPEAKFLRYPHVEVQTGAAKAINLGDLKVRLGPNGLLTLTDSNGADFRPGFTGLLAEPIMPPAARFLLALFGRANLKHPAFPIVQHLAAPTSNQVEIIPPVQFEHVVFERQKWVANVSDVPLRPPLDARTLWEFELWRRKHQIPEHVYIRLEIESSDWKERAFGKARKPQYLDLRSHEYLDSFAQMLRSTSGVVVVEAASPVPVSGTVPHEETVLEIRKR
;
A
#
# COMPACT_ATOMS: atom_id res chain seq x y z
N LEU A 1 -21.75 -28.39 -7.42
CA LEU A 1 -20.45 -27.75 -7.62
C LEU A 1 -20.44 -26.42 -6.88
N ALA A 2 -19.38 -26.09 -6.15
CA ALA A 2 -19.25 -24.80 -5.48
C ALA A 2 -19.25 -23.68 -6.55
N GLU A 3 -20.03 -22.63 -6.32
CA GLU A 3 -20.17 -21.49 -7.24
C GLU A 3 -18.86 -20.70 -7.39
N TRP A 4 -17.99 -20.73 -6.35
CA TRP A 4 -16.73 -20.03 -6.29
C TRP A 4 -15.55 -20.99 -6.10
N ALA A 5 -14.39 -20.63 -6.61
CA ALA A 5 -13.15 -21.41 -6.49
C ALA A 5 -11.93 -20.51 -6.25
N ILE A 6 -10.91 -21.06 -5.57
CA ILE A 6 -9.60 -20.41 -5.44
C ILE A 6 -8.80 -20.67 -6.71
N GLU A 7 -8.20 -19.60 -7.25
CA GLU A 7 -7.24 -19.70 -8.32
C GLU A 7 -5.82 -19.98 -7.80
N GLN A 8 -5.16 -20.92 -8.43
CA GLN A 8 -3.77 -21.25 -8.13
C GLN A 8 -2.81 -20.36 -8.95
N PRO A 9 -1.59 -20.10 -8.49
CA PRO A 9 -1.07 -20.40 -7.15
C PRO A 9 -1.56 -19.41 -6.10
N VAL A 10 -1.66 -19.88 -4.84
CA VAL A 10 -1.84 -19.02 -3.67
C VAL A 10 -0.47 -18.56 -3.19
N PHE A 11 -0.32 -17.29 -2.88
CA PHE A 11 0.92 -16.73 -2.34
C PHE A 11 0.81 -16.45 -0.85
N THR A 12 1.92 -16.55 -0.15
CA THR A 12 2.03 -16.10 1.24
C THR A 12 3.18 -15.12 1.39
N ARG A 13 2.97 -14.16 2.28
CA ARG A 13 3.95 -13.16 2.67
C ARG A 13 4.20 -13.28 4.16
N ARG A 14 5.44 -13.53 4.55
CA ARG A 14 5.82 -13.75 5.93
C ARG A 14 6.76 -12.65 6.40
N ALA A 15 6.49 -12.09 7.56
CA ALA A 15 7.38 -11.15 8.24
C ALA A 15 8.76 -11.76 8.47
N GLY A 16 9.80 -10.94 8.35
CA GLY A 16 11.19 -11.38 8.45
C GLY A 16 11.71 -11.54 9.88
N VAL A 17 10.99 -10.99 10.88
CA VAL A 17 11.35 -11.05 12.30
C VAL A 17 10.33 -11.92 13.04
N SER A 18 10.82 -12.79 13.93
CA SER A 18 9.98 -13.69 14.71
C SER A 18 9.19 -12.94 15.81
N PRO A 19 8.03 -13.50 16.25
CA PRO A 19 7.25 -12.95 17.36
C PRO A 19 8.07 -12.83 18.65
N GLU A 20 8.88 -13.84 18.96
CA GLU A 20 9.73 -13.88 20.16
C GLU A 20 10.71 -12.70 20.14
N LEU A 21 11.37 -12.47 19.00
CA LEU A 21 12.34 -11.40 18.86
C LEU A 21 11.66 -10.04 18.93
N LEU A 22 10.51 -9.87 18.26
CA LEU A 22 9.74 -8.63 18.32
C LEU A 22 9.27 -8.31 19.74
N SER A 23 8.95 -9.33 20.54
CA SER A 23 8.50 -9.20 21.93
C SER A 23 9.60 -8.68 22.89
N THR A 24 10.87 -8.77 22.48
CA THR A 24 12.01 -8.30 23.31
C THR A 24 12.06 -6.79 23.53
N VAL A 25 11.32 -6.02 22.71
CA VAL A 25 11.17 -4.58 22.87
C VAL A 25 10.41 -4.21 24.15
N ARG A 26 9.60 -5.15 24.67
CA ARG A 26 8.85 -4.97 25.91
C ARG A 26 9.73 -5.27 27.13
N ASN A 27 10.06 -4.27 27.91
CA ASN A 27 10.69 -4.47 29.21
C ASN A 27 9.63 -4.89 30.25
N ARG A 28 9.62 -6.18 30.59
CA ARG A 28 8.61 -6.78 31.49
C ARG A 28 8.62 -6.16 32.89
N GLU A 29 9.79 -5.78 33.41
CA GLU A 29 9.89 -5.16 34.73
C GLU A 29 9.31 -3.76 34.74
N LEU A 30 9.54 -2.95 33.70
CA LEU A 30 8.87 -1.66 33.54
C LEU A 30 7.35 -1.81 33.53
N VAL A 31 6.84 -2.78 32.75
CA VAL A 31 5.41 -3.09 32.70
C VAL A 31 4.86 -3.41 34.08
N ARG A 32 5.54 -4.29 34.81
CA ARG A 32 5.15 -4.65 36.20
C ARG A 32 5.15 -3.46 37.14
N ARG A 33 6.14 -2.56 37.03
CA ARG A 33 6.20 -1.34 37.86
C ARG A 33 5.07 -0.37 37.53
N VAL A 34 4.75 -0.19 36.26
CA VAL A 34 3.60 0.63 35.84
C VAL A 34 2.30 0.07 36.44
N ASP A 35 2.09 -1.26 36.40
CA ASP A 35 0.90 -1.88 36.99
C ASP A 35 0.82 -1.62 38.50
N LEU A 36 1.92 -1.78 39.23
CA LEU A 36 1.97 -1.50 40.68
C LEU A 36 1.65 -0.04 41.03
N VAL A 37 2.02 0.91 40.15
CA VAL A 37 1.65 2.33 40.32
C VAL A 37 0.16 2.53 40.04
N VAL A 38 -0.36 1.93 38.98
CA VAL A 38 -1.78 2.01 38.60
C VAL A 38 -2.68 1.42 39.70
N GLU A 39 -2.31 0.27 40.27
CA GLU A 39 -3.04 -0.36 41.37
C GLU A 39 -3.02 0.55 42.62
N ALA A 40 -1.84 1.05 43.01
CA ALA A 40 -1.76 1.97 44.15
C ALA A 40 -2.54 3.27 43.96
N TYR A 41 -2.63 3.75 42.70
CA TYR A 41 -3.44 4.92 42.38
C TYR A 41 -4.94 4.61 42.47
N ALA A 42 -5.38 3.41 42.06
CA ALA A 42 -6.76 2.97 42.21
C ALA A 42 -7.15 2.87 43.70
N ASP A 43 -6.34 2.22 44.54
CA ASP A 43 -6.54 2.11 46.00
C ASP A 43 -6.66 3.49 46.64
N LEU A 44 -5.74 4.39 46.26
CA LEU A 44 -5.75 5.79 46.77
C LEU A 44 -7.03 6.55 46.35
N ASN A 45 -7.53 6.33 45.14
CA ASN A 45 -8.77 6.93 44.71
C ASN A 45 -9.98 6.39 45.46
N ASP A 46 -10.06 5.08 45.67
CA ASP A 46 -11.19 4.43 46.32
C ASP A 46 -11.29 4.90 47.79
N VAL A 47 -10.19 4.92 48.53
CA VAL A 47 -10.15 5.47 49.89
C VAL A 47 -10.39 6.98 49.87
N GLY A 48 -9.83 7.70 48.90
CA GLY A 48 -10.04 9.13 48.74
C GLY A 48 -11.51 9.49 48.51
N ALA A 49 -12.22 8.76 47.66
CA ALA A 49 -13.65 8.98 47.42
C ALA A 49 -14.50 8.78 48.65
N GLN A 50 -14.27 7.69 49.41
CA GLN A 50 -14.97 7.44 50.69
C GLN A 50 -14.73 8.56 51.71
N LEU A 51 -13.50 9.06 51.79
CA LEU A 51 -13.14 10.15 52.67
C LEU A 51 -13.70 11.51 52.22
N GLU A 52 -13.71 11.77 50.92
CA GLU A 52 -14.32 12.97 50.34
C GLU A 52 -15.83 13.04 50.61
N ASP A 53 -16.53 11.92 50.49
CA ASP A 53 -17.97 11.81 50.77
C ASP A 53 -18.25 12.02 52.25
N ALA A 54 -17.49 11.41 53.13
CA ALA A 54 -17.61 11.58 54.57
C ALA A 54 -17.38 13.04 54.98
N LEU A 55 -16.32 13.67 54.45
CA LEU A 55 -16.02 15.09 54.72
C LEU A 55 -17.12 16.01 54.12
N TYR A 56 -17.70 15.69 52.99
CA TYR A 56 -18.76 16.45 52.38
C TYR A 56 -20.00 16.52 53.31
N GLN A 57 -20.35 15.43 53.94
CA GLN A 57 -21.43 15.34 54.89
C GLN A 57 -21.10 16.09 56.20
N ARG A 58 -19.85 16.01 56.65
CA ARG A 58 -19.38 16.62 57.89
C ARG A 58 -19.24 18.15 57.85
N ILE A 59 -18.82 18.72 56.70
CA ILE A 59 -18.51 20.15 56.54
C ILE A 59 -19.67 21.07 56.94
N PRO A 60 -20.97 20.80 56.57
CA PRO A 60 -22.11 21.63 56.99
C PRO A 60 -22.36 21.65 58.50
N GLU A 61 -22.02 20.55 59.19
CA GLU A 61 -22.25 20.37 60.63
C GLU A 61 -21.14 20.95 61.51
N ALA A 62 -19.95 21.21 60.93
CA ALA A 62 -18.79 21.67 61.65
C ALA A 62 -18.86 23.18 62.00
N ASP A 63 -18.16 23.55 63.10
CA ASP A 63 -18.04 24.96 63.54
C ASP A 63 -17.43 25.82 62.43
N THR A 64 -17.86 27.08 62.35
CA THR A 64 -17.43 28.04 61.32
C THR A 64 -15.88 28.19 61.26
N SER A 65 -15.20 28.13 62.42
CA SER A 65 -13.74 28.23 62.52
C SER A 65 -12.98 27.03 61.90
N ILE A 66 -13.59 25.85 61.91
CA ILE A 66 -12.99 24.59 61.44
C ILE A 66 -13.44 24.27 60.04
N ARG A 67 -14.62 24.73 59.60
CA ARG A 67 -15.20 24.48 58.28
C ARG A 67 -14.22 24.76 57.12
N ALA A 68 -13.51 25.89 57.21
CA ALA A 68 -12.53 26.25 56.17
C ALA A 68 -11.35 25.23 56.07
N LYS A 69 -10.93 24.70 57.26
CA LYS A 69 -9.85 23.69 57.34
C LYS A 69 -10.31 22.33 56.77
N LEU A 70 -11.56 21.91 57.05
CA LEU A 70 -12.18 20.70 56.46
C LEU A 70 -12.35 20.79 54.94
N VAL A 71 -12.74 21.96 54.42
CA VAL A 71 -12.78 22.23 53.00
C VAL A 71 -11.38 22.13 52.36
N GLY A 72 -10.37 22.68 53.04
CA GLY A 72 -8.96 22.55 52.65
C GLY A 72 -8.53 21.06 52.60
N LEU A 73 -8.80 20.30 53.64
CA LEU A 73 -8.51 18.87 53.73
C LEU A 73 -9.17 18.09 52.57
N ARG A 74 -10.47 18.33 52.33
CA ARG A 74 -11.19 17.71 51.22
C ARG A 74 -10.56 18.06 49.88
N ARG A 75 -10.15 19.32 49.65
CA ARG A 75 -9.44 19.75 48.44
C ARG A 75 -8.07 19.07 48.29
N SER A 76 -7.35 18.89 49.39
CA SER A 76 -6.04 18.21 49.39
C SER A 76 -6.17 16.75 49.00
N ILE A 77 -7.21 16.05 49.49
CA ILE A 77 -7.56 14.67 49.13
C ILE A 77 -7.97 14.59 47.68
N HIS A 78 -8.90 15.41 47.22
CA HIS A 78 -9.36 15.48 45.85
C HIS A 78 -8.18 15.67 44.86
N ASN A 79 -7.29 16.60 45.17
CA ASN A 79 -6.12 16.86 44.32
C ASN A 79 -4.92 15.94 44.64
N LYS A 80 -5.09 14.93 45.47
CA LYS A 80 -4.05 13.97 45.89
C LYS A 80 -2.76 14.62 46.38
N ARG A 81 -2.88 15.77 47.01
CA ARG A 81 -1.74 16.55 47.51
C ARG A 81 -1.41 16.19 48.98
N LYS A 82 -0.15 16.40 49.34
CA LYS A 82 0.25 16.32 50.76
C LYS A 82 -0.63 17.27 51.58
N ILE A 83 -1.24 16.75 52.63
CA ILE A 83 -2.13 17.52 53.52
C ILE A 83 -1.29 18.53 54.32
N PRO A 84 -1.59 19.85 54.28
CA PRO A 84 -0.91 20.86 55.08
C PRO A 84 -1.03 20.63 56.56
N ARG A 85 -0.04 21.12 57.34
CA ARG A 85 -0.07 20.98 58.81
C ARG A 85 -1.28 21.64 59.45
N SER A 86 -1.75 22.77 58.91
CA SER A 86 -2.95 23.48 59.37
C SER A 86 -4.22 22.63 59.28
N GLU A 87 -4.33 21.78 58.29
CA GLU A 87 -5.46 20.87 58.04
C GLU A 87 -5.36 19.59 58.89
N ARG A 88 -4.22 19.38 59.57
CA ARG A 88 -3.93 18.28 60.50
C ARG A 88 -3.89 18.80 61.96
N SER A 89 -4.56 19.91 62.27
CA SER A 89 -4.58 20.44 63.65
C SER A 89 -5.43 19.54 64.57
N ARG A 90 -5.14 19.59 65.86
CA ARG A 90 -5.92 18.83 66.86
C ARG A 90 -7.39 19.14 66.85
N GLU A 91 -7.76 20.36 66.44
CA GLU A 91 -9.12 20.84 66.36
C GLU A 91 -9.85 20.11 65.18
N VAL A 92 -9.21 19.97 64.03
CA VAL A 92 -9.75 19.19 62.88
C VAL A 92 -9.94 17.74 63.25
N PHE A 93 -8.97 17.12 63.91
CA PHE A 93 -9.07 15.71 64.36
C PHE A 93 -10.18 15.49 65.37
N ALA A 94 -10.48 16.48 66.23
CA ALA A 94 -11.56 16.39 67.21
C ALA A 94 -12.96 16.40 66.55
N GLU A 95 -13.09 16.95 65.35
CA GLU A 95 -14.32 16.95 64.58
C GLU A 95 -14.52 15.69 63.74
N LEU A 96 -13.51 14.90 63.50
CA LEU A 96 -13.56 13.67 62.71
C LEU A 96 -13.96 12.46 63.58
N SER A 97 -14.81 11.59 63.05
CA SER A 97 -15.10 10.29 63.65
C SER A 97 -13.89 9.37 63.59
N SER A 98 -13.86 8.32 64.42
CA SER A 98 -12.81 7.29 64.39
C SER A 98 -12.65 6.64 63.03
N ARG A 99 -13.77 6.48 62.26
CA ARG A 99 -13.78 5.95 60.89
C ARG A 99 -13.08 6.93 59.93
N GLU A 100 -13.41 8.21 59.99
CA GLU A 100 -12.81 9.25 59.10
C GLU A 100 -11.33 9.41 59.39
N ILE A 101 -10.90 9.30 60.65
CA ILE A 101 -9.49 9.29 61.05
C ILE A 101 -8.78 8.07 60.48
N GLY A 102 -9.40 6.88 60.55
CA GLY A 102 -8.88 5.65 59.94
C GLY A 102 -8.68 5.80 58.45
N LEU A 103 -9.71 6.26 57.69
CA LEU A 103 -9.63 6.51 56.25
C LEU A 103 -8.55 7.55 55.90
N LEU A 104 -8.40 8.59 56.71
CA LEU A 104 -7.38 9.62 56.50
C LEU A 104 -5.95 9.07 56.67
N GLN A 105 -5.74 8.21 57.68
CA GLN A 105 -4.45 7.53 57.91
C GLN A 105 -4.14 6.54 56.78
N GLU A 106 -5.11 5.78 56.36
CA GLU A 106 -5.00 4.85 55.23
C GLU A 106 -4.67 5.59 53.92
N TRP A 107 -5.42 6.66 53.64
CA TRP A 107 -5.20 7.50 52.46
C TRP A 107 -3.79 8.08 52.41
N ASP A 108 -3.31 8.61 53.57
CA ASP A 108 -1.95 9.18 53.64
C ASP A 108 -0.86 8.10 53.47
N SER A 109 -1.09 6.89 53.97
CA SER A 109 -0.19 5.74 53.77
C SER A 109 -0.16 5.30 52.31
N LEU A 110 -1.30 5.23 51.66
CA LEU A 110 -1.41 4.90 50.24
C LEU A 110 -0.77 5.98 49.34
N ARG A 111 -0.94 7.26 49.69
CA ARG A 111 -0.27 8.35 48.97
C ARG A 111 1.27 8.27 49.06
N VAL A 112 1.81 7.93 50.23
CA VAL A 112 3.26 7.72 50.40
C VAL A 112 3.73 6.49 49.61
N ALA A 113 2.96 5.41 49.65
CA ALA A 113 3.26 4.19 48.91
C ALA A 113 3.25 4.42 47.38
N LEU A 114 2.28 5.19 46.88
CA LEU A 114 2.22 5.61 45.50
C LEU A 114 3.48 6.38 45.09
N GLN A 115 3.91 7.38 45.87
CA GLN A 115 5.11 8.15 45.58
C GLN A 115 6.37 7.27 45.53
N LEU A 116 6.53 6.33 46.46
CA LEU A 116 7.66 5.40 46.46
C LEU A 116 7.67 4.49 45.22
N LYS A 117 6.49 4.03 44.76
CA LYS A 117 6.36 3.24 43.55
C LYS A 117 6.66 4.07 42.28
N GLU A 118 6.23 5.34 42.24
CA GLU A 118 6.58 6.28 41.14
C GLU A 118 8.09 6.54 41.10
N ASP A 119 8.74 6.79 42.23
CA ASP A 119 10.19 7.01 42.32
C ASP A 119 10.97 5.78 41.87
N SER A 120 10.48 4.58 42.23
CA SER A 120 11.05 3.30 41.79
C SER A 120 10.93 3.12 40.28
N LEU A 121 9.79 3.45 39.71
CA LEU A 121 9.57 3.41 38.26
C LEU A 121 10.48 4.42 37.54
N ALA A 122 10.61 5.64 38.08
CA ALA A 122 11.47 6.69 37.52
C ALA A 122 12.96 6.29 37.52
N ASN A 123 13.42 5.59 38.55
CA ASN A 123 14.79 5.09 38.60
C ASN A 123 15.03 3.97 37.59
N LEU A 124 14.09 3.02 37.46
CA LEU A 124 14.18 1.95 36.46
C LEU A 124 14.22 2.50 35.03
N LEU A 125 13.46 3.56 34.74
CA LEU A 125 13.49 4.22 33.43
C LEU A 125 14.86 4.82 33.09
N LYS A 126 15.62 5.29 34.08
CA LYS A 126 16.97 5.82 33.89
C LYS A 126 18.00 4.72 33.65
N GLU A 127 17.75 3.54 34.18
CA GLU A 127 18.63 2.37 34.10
C GLU A 127 18.37 1.50 32.86
N ASP A 128 17.36 1.79 32.08
CA ASP A 128 17.00 0.98 30.91
C ASP A 128 18.14 0.98 29.87
N THR A 129 18.69 -0.19 29.63
CA THR A 129 19.86 -0.40 28.76
C THR A 129 19.49 -0.65 27.30
N HIS A 130 18.20 -0.62 26.92
CA HIS A 130 17.71 -0.87 25.55
C HIS A 130 18.26 -2.17 24.93
N THR A 131 18.32 -3.26 25.67
CA THR A 131 18.92 -4.55 25.29
C THR A 131 18.33 -5.13 24.00
N TRP A 132 17.07 -4.79 23.67
CA TRP A 132 16.41 -5.19 22.43
C TRP A 132 17.19 -4.75 21.17
N VAL A 133 17.96 -3.65 21.23
CA VAL A 133 18.76 -3.14 20.11
C VAL A 133 19.81 -4.18 19.69
N THR A 134 20.53 -4.74 20.65
CA THR A 134 21.53 -5.79 20.37
C THR A 134 20.88 -7.04 19.81
N LEU A 135 19.76 -7.47 20.39
CA LEU A 135 19.02 -8.64 19.93
C LEU A 135 18.46 -8.43 18.50
N ALA A 136 17.90 -7.27 18.21
CA ALA A 136 17.39 -6.95 16.86
C ALA A 136 18.53 -6.98 15.82
N LEU A 137 19.67 -6.41 16.12
CA LEU A 137 20.83 -6.36 15.22
C LEU A 137 21.55 -7.70 15.07
N SER A 138 21.35 -8.65 15.97
CA SER A 138 21.88 -10.02 15.83
C SER A 138 21.09 -10.88 14.84
N ASP A 139 19.86 -10.49 14.50
CA ASP A 139 19.06 -11.15 13.47
C ASP A 139 19.58 -10.79 12.08
N GLN A 140 20.10 -11.79 11.36
CA GLN A 140 20.73 -11.59 10.06
C GLN A 140 19.75 -11.06 9.00
N ASN A 141 18.50 -11.51 9.01
CA ASN A 141 17.47 -11.03 8.06
C ASN A 141 17.14 -9.57 8.31
N PHE A 142 16.98 -9.19 9.59
CA PHE A 142 16.71 -7.81 9.96
C PHE A 142 17.90 -6.90 9.63
N ALA A 143 19.11 -7.29 10.02
CA ALA A 143 20.33 -6.51 9.78
C ALA A 143 20.53 -6.28 8.26
N ARG A 144 20.37 -7.33 7.43
CA ARG A 144 20.48 -7.26 5.98
C ARG A 144 19.40 -6.32 5.37
N GLY A 145 18.14 -6.48 5.80
CA GLY A 145 17.06 -5.62 5.34
C GLY A 145 17.24 -4.17 5.75
N LEU A 146 17.85 -3.93 6.92
CA LEU A 146 18.15 -2.57 7.40
C LEU A 146 19.23 -1.90 6.56
N GLU A 147 20.30 -2.61 6.20
CA GLU A 147 21.34 -2.11 5.29
C GLU A 147 20.76 -1.70 3.94
N THR A 148 19.82 -2.50 3.41
CA THR A 148 19.11 -2.20 2.16
C THR A 148 18.14 -1.01 2.33
N ALA A 149 17.50 -0.87 3.49
CA ALA A 149 16.45 0.11 3.72
C ALA A 149 16.99 1.53 3.99
N THR A 150 18.12 1.64 4.69
CA THR A 150 18.64 2.93 5.13
C THR A 150 20.14 2.90 5.42
N PHE A 151 20.91 3.44 4.49
CA PHE A 151 22.35 3.57 4.64
C PHE A 151 22.73 4.44 5.84
N ALA A 152 22.07 5.57 6.03
CA ALA A 152 22.40 6.50 7.12
C ALA A 152 22.22 5.91 8.52
N LEU A 153 21.14 5.13 8.72
CA LEU A 153 20.91 4.48 10.01
C LEU A 153 21.90 3.33 10.23
N SER A 154 22.16 2.53 9.20
CA SER A 154 23.15 1.44 9.25
C SER A 154 24.54 2.01 9.56
N GLU A 155 24.94 3.14 8.97
CA GLU A 155 26.19 3.82 9.27
C GLU A 155 26.24 4.33 10.73
N ALA A 156 25.15 4.92 11.21
CA ALA A 156 25.06 5.39 12.60
C ALA A 156 25.19 4.24 13.61
N ILE A 157 24.57 3.09 13.30
CA ILE A 157 24.70 1.86 14.10
C ILE A 157 26.14 1.37 14.09
N GLY A 158 26.82 1.32 12.95
CA GLY A 158 28.21 0.92 12.84
C GLY A 158 29.17 1.83 13.63
N LYS A 159 28.86 3.13 13.77
CA LYS A 159 29.67 4.11 14.51
C LYS A 159 29.43 4.10 16.02
N HIS A 160 28.19 3.90 16.44
CA HIS A 160 27.76 4.12 17.83
C HIS A 160 27.36 2.82 18.56
N GLY A 161 27.23 1.69 17.84
CA GLY A 161 26.80 0.41 18.43
C GLY A 161 25.49 0.55 19.20
N ASN A 162 25.47 0.15 20.46
CA ASN A 162 24.29 0.23 21.32
C ASN A 162 24.01 1.63 21.88
N SER A 163 24.96 2.58 21.73
CA SER A 163 24.82 3.96 22.23
C SER A 163 24.14 4.87 21.19
N LEU A 164 23.04 4.41 20.60
CA LEU A 164 22.28 5.15 19.62
C LEU A 164 21.58 6.38 20.23
N SER A 165 21.56 7.49 19.49
CA SER A 165 20.70 8.61 19.85
C SER A 165 19.23 8.18 19.93
N ARG A 166 18.42 8.88 20.74
CA ARG A 166 16.96 8.63 20.81
C ARG A 166 16.32 8.62 19.42
N HIS A 167 16.71 9.54 18.54
CA HIS A 167 16.17 9.61 17.17
C HIS A 167 16.52 8.37 16.34
N SER A 168 17.77 7.92 16.40
CA SER A 168 18.22 6.71 15.68
C SER A 168 17.54 5.46 16.25
N ARG A 169 17.34 5.40 17.56
CA ARG A 169 16.66 4.29 18.24
C ARG A 169 15.17 4.20 17.83
N ILE A 170 14.46 5.32 17.79
CA ILE A 170 13.07 5.36 17.29
C ILE A 170 13.01 4.96 15.80
N ALA A 171 13.97 5.39 15.00
CA ALA A 171 14.04 4.98 13.59
C ALA A 171 14.27 3.48 13.46
N LEU A 172 15.22 2.91 14.23
CA LEU A 172 15.48 1.47 14.29
C LEU A 172 14.23 0.69 14.71
N LEU A 173 13.55 1.14 15.76
CA LEU A 173 12.32 0.52 16.25
C LEU A 173 11.24 0.45 15.16
N ARG A 174 11.07 1.52 14.38
CA ARG A 174 10.09 1.56 13.29
C ARG A 174 10.41 0.55 12.18
N TYR A 175 11.69 0.36 11.84
CA TYR A 175 12.10 -0.68 10.90
C TYR A 175 11.92 -2.07 11.49
N PHE A 176 12.25 -2.25 12.75
CA PHE A 176 12.11 -3.52 13.47
C PHE A 176 10.63 -3.95 13.57
N SER A 177 9.76 -3.02 13.97
CA SER A 177 8.31 -3.24 13.99
C SER A 177 7.76 -3.55 12.59
N ARG A 178 8.28 -2.87 11.55
CA ARG A 178 7.90 -3.17 10.18
C ARG A 178 8.28 -4.60 9.80
N ALA A 179 9.48 -5.05 10.15
CA ALA A 179 9.98 -6.37 9.82
C ALA A 179 9.25 -7.49 10.56
N GLY A 180 8.67 -7.21 11.74
CA GLY A 180 7.92 -8.19 12.53
C GLY A 180 6.39 -8.15 12.37
N ALA A 181 5.84 -6.98 12.03
CA ALA A 181 4.38 -6.75 12.05
C ALA A 181 3.78 -6.37 10.69
N LYS A 182 4.56 -6.30 9.62
CA LYS A 182 4.05 -6.02 8.27
C LYS A 182 4.50 -7.08 7.28
N THR A 183 3.57 -7.49 6.45
CA THR A 183 3.74 -8.50 5.41
C THR A 183 3.94 -7.89 4.01
N SER A 184 3.94 -6.55 3.89
CA SER A 184 4.23 -5.89 2.61
C SER A 184 5.70 -6.07 2.23
N PRO A 185 6.02 -6.57 1.03
CA PRO A 185 7.38 -6.91 0.63
C PRO A 185 8.33 -5.72 0.67
N TYR A 186 9.51 -5.95 1.24
CA TYR A 186 10.60 -4.99 1.26
C TYR A 186 11.90 -5.68 1.70
N SER A 187 12.77 -6.04 0.75
CA SER A 187 14.01 -6.77 1.04
C SER A 187 13.72 -7.98 1.96
N THR A 188 14.61 -8.30 2.87
CA THR A 188 14.47 -9.40 3.83
C THR A 188 13.54 -9.13 5.00
N PHE A 189 12.93 -7.93 5.08
CA PHE A 189 11.86 -7.66 6.06
C PHE A 189 10.58 -8.47 5.80
N THR A 190 10.46 -9.05 4.63
CA THR A 190 9.32 -9.90 4.29
C THR A 190 9.75 -10.90 3.23
N THR A 191 9.46 -12.16 3.44
CA THR A 191 9.67 -13.21 2.44
C THR A 191 8.34 -13.54 1.76
N THR A 192 8.37 -13.76 0.44
CA THR A 192 7.20 -14.20 -0.33
C THR A 192 7.42 -15.60 -0.86
N GLY A 193 6.41 -16.45 -0.81
CA GLY A 193 6.44 -17.81 -1.32
C GLY A 193 5.06 -18.28 -1.77
N ILE A 194 4.98 -19.52 -2.23
CA ILE A 194 3.74 -20.19 -2.62
C ILE A 194 3.23 -21.00 -1.42
N ALA A 195 1.91 -21.12 -1.30
CA ALA A 195 1.26 -22.03 -0.38
C ALA A 195 0.38 -23.03 -1.12
N THR A 196 0.41 -24.29 -0.71
CA THR A 196 -0.44 -25.37 -1.23
C THR A 196 -1.09 -26.15 -0.11
N PRO A 197 -2.26 -26.77 -0.34
CA PRO A 197 -2.96 -27.54 0.70
C PRO A 197 -2.17 -28.74 1.24
N ARG A 198 -1.24 -29.26 0.45
CA ARG A 198 -0.49 -30.51 0.73
C ARG A 198 0.97 -30.32 1.10
N ALA A 199 1.47 -29.09 1.11
CA ALA A 199 2.86 -28.85 1.48
C ALA A 199 3.04 -29.06 2.99
N GLU A 200 4.11 -29.73 3.36
CA GLU A 200 4.62 -29.71 4.73
C GLU A 200 5.67 -28.61 4.85
N GLU A 201 5.53 -27.79 5.88
CA GLU A 201 6.49 -26.72 6.12
C GLU A 201 7.82 -27.34 6.56
N GLN A 202 8.85 -27.19 5.73
CA GLN A 202 10.20 -27.66 6.07
C GLN A 202 10.96 -26.53 6.78
N PRO A 203 11.34 -26.70 8.06
CA PRO A 203 12.22 -25.77 8.73
C PRO A 203 13.55 -25.61 7.95
N GLY A 204 14.00 -24.37 7.79
CA GLY A 204 15.23 -24.09 7.06
C GLY A 204 15.12 -24.15 5.54
N SER A 205 13.90 -24.07 5.00
CA SER A 205 13.68 -23.96 3.55
C SER A 205 14.54 -22.88 2.91
N PRO A 206 15.15 -23.15 1.75
CA PRO A 206 16.04 -22.20 1.10
C PRO A 206 15.30 -20.92 0.74
N THR A 207 15.89 -19.80 1.11
CA THR A 207 15.46 -18.48 0.70
C THR A 207 16.38 -17.95 -0.39
N ALA A 208 15.82 -17.24 -1.35
CA ALA A 208 16.59 -16.58 -2.39
C ALA A 208 16.30 -15.07 -2.35
N SER A 209 17.29 -14.28 -2.77
CA SER A 209 17.11 -12.85 -3.01
C SER A 209 17.23 -12.59 -4.50
N VAL A 210 16.20 -11.97 -5.09
CA VAL A 210 16.21 -11.46 -6.45
C VAL A 210 16.29 -9.94 -6.39
N ILE A 211 17.32 -9.39 -7.02
CA ILE A 211 17.60 -7.97 -7.04
C ILE A 211 17.44 -7.47 -8.48
N GLU A 212 16.64 -6.44 -8.66
CA GLU A 212 16.35 -5.86 -9.96
C GLU A 212 16.65 -4.37 -9.95
N LEU A 213 17.24 -3.88 -11.03
CA LEU A 213 17.39 -2.45 -11.25
C LEU A 213 16.00 -1.81 -11.40
N ASP A 214 15.86 -0.58 -10.92
CA ASP A 214 14.63 0.18 -11.17
C ASP A 214 14.49 0.42 -12.67
N GLN A 215 13.33 0.10 -13.22
CA GLN A 215 13.08 0.18 -14.66
C GLN A 215 13.28 1.59 -15.20
N TYR A 216 12.93 2.60 -14.40
CA TYR A 216 13.17 3.99 -14.79
C TYR A 216 14.67 4.29 -15.00
N VAL A 217 15.55 3.68 -14.21
CA VAL A 217 17.01 3.85 -14.37
C VAL A 217 17.50 3.17 -15.65
N LEU A 218 16.97 1.96 -15.91
CA LEU A 218 17.29 1.22 -17.13
C LEU A 218 16.83 1.97 -18.38
N ASP A 219 15.61 2.47 -18.39
CA ASP A 219 15.07 3.30 -19.47
C ASP A 219 15.92 4.56 -19.73
N GLN A 220 16.43 5.19 -18.66
CA GLN A 220 17.32 6.35 -18.81
C GLN A 220 18.66 5.96 -19.45
N PHE A 221 19.24 4.84 -19.11
CA PHE A 221 20.46 4.35 -19.77
C PHE A 221 20.24 4.12 -21.26
N VAL A 222 19.20 3.40 -21.62
CA VAL A 222 18.86 3.10 -23.02
C VAL A 222 18.54 4.37 -23.81
N THR A 223 17.76 5.28 -23.24
CA THR A 223 17.45 6.57 -23.86
C THR A 223 18.74 7.38 -24.18
N ARG A 224 19.78 7.25 -23.36
CA ARG A 224 21.07 7.92 -23.59
C ARG A 224 21.95 7.19 -24.60
N LEU A 225 21.89 5.87 -24.64
CA LEU A 225 22.53 5.09 -25.69
C LEU A 225 21.99 5.49 -27.07
N PHE A 226 20.68 5.62 -27.21
CA PHE A 226 20.04 6.06 -28.45
C PHE A 226 20.41 7.48 -28.93
N LYS A 227 21.05 8.31 -28.10
CA LYS A 227 21.62 9.58 -28.55
C LYS A 227 22.94 9.44 -29.29
N ARG A 228 23.47 8.25 -29.39
CA ARG A 228 24.68 7.91 -30.15
C ARG A 228 24.26 7.17 -31.42
N GLU A 229 24.77 7.61 -32.56
CA GLU A 229 24.36 7.12 -33.90
C GLU A 229 24.47 5.61 -34.03
N THR A 230 25.59 5.01 -33.55
CA THR A 230 25.80 3.57 -33.59
C THR A 230 24.68 2.78 -32.91
N PHE A 231 24.20 3.23 -31.74
CA PHE A 231 23.12 2.57 -31.01
C PHE A 231 21.74 2.89 -31.59
N ALA A 232 21.52 4.13 -32.04
CA ALA A 232 20.29 4.49 -32.69
C ALA A 232 20.07 3.68 -33.96
N GLY A 233 21.11 3.55 -34.81
CA GLY A 233 21.04 2.81 -36.07
C GLY A 233 20.66 1.34 -35.92
N SER A 234 21.12 0.67 -34.85
CA SER A 234 20.77 -0.72 -34.51
C SER A 234 19.46 -0.89 -33.75
N GLY A 235 18.83 0.22 -33.32
CA GLY A 235 17.52 0.21 -32.65
C GLY A 235 16.40 -0.23 -33.59
N ILE A 236 15.44 -0.94 -33.05
CA ILE A 236 14.28 -1.47 -33.78
C ILE A 236 13.13 -0.47 -33.74
N LEU A 237 12.63 -0.12 -34.90
CA LEU A 237 11.47 0.74 -35.08
C LEU A 237 10.16 -0.07 -35.01
N ARG A 238 9.19 0.50 -34.36
CA ARG A 238 7.83 -0.03 -34.25
C ARG A 238 6.82 1.06 -34.43
N VAL A 239 5.71 0.68 -35.05
CA VAL A 239 4.55 1.57 -35.17
C VAL A 239 3.87 1.69 -33.80
N ASN A 240 3.60 2.92 -33.37
CA ASN A 240 2.85 3.20 -32.14
C ASN A 240 1.51 2.44 -32.15
N PRO A 241 1.24 1.60 -31.15
CA PRO A 241 0.04 0.75 -31.13
C PRO A 241 -1.27 1.51 -30.88
N SER A 242 -1.21 2.81 -30.60
CA SER A 242 -2.41 3.65 -30.43
C SER A 242 -2.87 4.33 -31.73
N ILE A 243 -2.21 4.12 -32.86
CA ILE A 243 -2.54 4.79 -34.10
C ILE A 243 -3.94 4.38 -34.59
N VAL A 244 -4.77 5.39 -34.84
CA VAL A 244 -6.05 5.25 -35.57
C VAL A 244 -6.08 6.23 -36.75
N ARG A 245 -6.75 5.83 -37.85
CA ARG A 245 -6.99 6.70 -39.01
C ARG A 245 -8.39 7.24 -38.96
N HIS A 246 -8.55 8.56 -38.98
CA HIS A 246 -9.82 9.24 -38.96
C HIS A 246 -9.81 10.36 -40.04
N ASN A 247 -10.65 10.25 -41.09
CA ASN A 247 -10.81 11.27 -42.14
C ASN A 247 -9.48 11.80 -42.71
N GLY A 248 -8.53 10.92 -43.06
CA GLY A 248 -7.23 11.29 -43.64
C GLY A 248 -6.21 11.86 -42.63
N VAL A 249 -6.50 11.75 -41.32
CA VAL A 249 -5.62 12.15 -40.24
C VAL A 249 -5.26 10.92 -39.40
N LEU A 250 -4.01 10.79 -39.04
CA LEU A 250 -3.55 9.83 -38.04
C LEU A 250 -3.65 10.45 -36.63
N ARG A 251 -4.32 9.76 -35.73
CA ARG A 251 -4.45 10.14 -34.33
C ARG A 251 -3.76 9.10 -33.45
N PHE A 252 -2.98 9.53 -32.48
CA PHE A 252 -2.28 8.64 -31.54
C PHE A 252 -1.84 9.38 -30.27
N THR A 253 -1.41 8.63 -29.26
CA THR A 253 -0.76 9.18 -28.08
C THR A 253 0.74 9.31 -28.39
N GLY A 254 1.29 10.51 -28.27
CA GLY A 254 2.69 10.81 -28.55
C GLY A 254 3.62 10.50 -27.38
N ASN A 255 4.89 10.81 -27.58
CA ASN A 255 5.96 10.55 -26.63
C ASN A 255 5.80 11.27 -25.28
N GLY A 256 6.28 10.61 -24.22
CA GLY A 256 6.40 11.19 -22.90
C GLY A 256 5.31 10.73 -21.92
N ARG A 257 5.55 10.98 -20.63
CA ARG A 257 4.66 10.55 -19.53
C ARG A 257 3.28 11.20 -19.52
N SER A 258 3.14 12.35 -20.20
CA SER A 258 1.86 13.07 -20.34
C SER A 258 0.98 12.49 -21.44
N GLU A 259 1.53 11.62 -22.30
CA GLU A 259 0.86 11.05 -23.46
C GLU A 259 0.10 12.12 -24.27
N PRO A 260 0.82 13.11 -24.83
CA PRO A 260 0.17 14.18 -25.59
C PRO A 260 -0.59 13.60 -26.77
N PHE A 261 -1.75 14.17 -27.06
CA PHE A 261 -2.47 13.81 -28.29
C PHE A 261 -1.79 14.41 -29.49
N VAL A 262 -1.52 13.56 -30.45
CA VAL A 262 -0.92 13.95 -31.72
C VAL A 262 -1.90 13.66 -32.84
N GLN A 263 -2.01 14.63 -33.75
CA GLN A 263 -2.74 14.48 -35.02
C GLN A 263 -1.81 14.89 -36.15
N VAL A 264 -1.64 13.99 -37.09
CA VAL A 264 -0.79 14.22 -38.27
C VAL A 264 -1.60 13.92 -39.52
N ARG A 265 -1.54 14.78 -40.56
CA ARG A 265 -2.15 14.50 -41.83
C ARG A 265 -1.48 13.27 -42.44
N ALA A 266 -2.27 12.30 -42.87
CA ALA A 266 -1.75 11.12 -43.55
C ALA A 266 -1.13 11.55 -44.88
N SER A 267 0.04 10.98 -45.19
CA SER A 267 0.72 11.15 -46.48
C SER A 267 1.16 9.78 -47.01
N PRO A 268 1.38 9.63 -48.35
CA PRO A 268 1.91 8.40 -48.89
C PRO A 268 3.21 7.94 -48.28
N GLN A 269 4.08 8.89 -47.90
CA GLN A 269 5.37 8.60 -47.26
C GLN A 269 5.17 8.04 -45.84
N LEU A 270 4.26 8.63 -45.04
CA LEU A 270 3.94 8.11 -43.71
C LEU A 270 3.27 6.73 -43.79
N ASP A 271 2.40 6.51 -44.77
CA ASP A 271 1.76 5.22 -44.97
C ASP A 271 2.78 4.12 -45.31
N GLU A 272 3.71 4.40 -46.23
CA GLU A 272 4.81 3.51 -46.59
C GLU A 272 5.70 3.20 -45.37
N LEU A 273 6.04 4.21 -44.57
CA LEU A 273 6.84 4.05 -43.37
C LEU A 273 6.14 3.19 -42.30
N ILE A 274 4.85 3.39 -42.11
CA ILE A 274 4.03 2.58 -41.22
C ILE A 274 3.98 1.13 -41.70
N ASP A 275 3.75 0.91 -43.01
CA ASP A 275 3.66 -0.43 -43.57
C ASP A 275 4.99 -1.18 -43.50
N MET A 276 6.12 -0.51 -43.76
CA MET A 276 7.47 -1.07 -43.59
C MET A 276 7.69 -1.57 -42.17
N CYS A 277 7.42 -0.72 -41.16
CA CYS A 277 7.63 -1.05 -39.76
C CYS A 277 6.59 -2.04 -39.17
N ARG A 278 5.48 -2.29 -39.89
CA ARG A 278 4.48 -3.32 -39.49
C ARG A 278 4.82 -4.71 -40.03
N GLN A 279 5.46 -4.81 -41.22
CA GLN A 279 5.70 -6.08 -41.88
C GLN A 279 6.86 -6.85 -41.23
N ALA A 280 7.87 -6.16 -40.74
CA ALA A 280 9.04 -6.77 -40.10
C ALA A 280 9.60 -5.87 -38.97
N ALA A 281 10.31 -6.48 -38.01
CA ALA A 281 11.15 -5.76 -37.09
C ALA A 281 12.34 -5.18 -37.87
N THR A 282 12.33 -3.87 -38.13
CA THR A 282 13.27 -3.19 -39.00
C THR A 282 14.11 -2.24 -38.15
N SER A 283 15.43 -2.27 -38.31
CA SER A 283 16.34 -1.33 -37.65
C SER A 283 16.22 0.08 -38.23
N LEU A 284 16.57 1.10 -37.46
CA LEU A 284 16.56 2.47 -37.94
C LEU A 284 17.49 2.66 -39.14
N SER A 285 18.68 2.01 -39.14
CA SER A 285 19.62 2.05 -40.27
C SER A 285 19.04 1.43 -41.54
N GLU A 286 18.30 0.34 -41.43
CA GLU A 286 17.61 -0.30 -42.58
C GLU A 286 16.51 0.62 -43.13
N VAL A 287 15.77 1.31 -42.26
CA VAL A 287 14.74 2.25 -42.68
C VAL A 287 15.35 3.46 -43.37
N TYR A 288 16.50 3.97 -42.92
CA TYR A 288 17.22 5.04 -43.61
C TYR A 288 17.75 4.58 -44.96
N ALA A 289 18.30 3.36 -45.06
CA ALA A 289 18.84 2.81 -46.27
C ALA A 289 17.79 2.46 -47.31
N ALA A 290 16.55 2.22 -46.92
CA ALA A 290 15.45 1.87 -47.84
C ALA A 290 15.16 2.98 -48.85
N ARG A 291 15.40 4.25 -48.47
CA ARG A 291 15.27 5.44 -49.34
C ARG A 291 16.38 6.44 -49.02
N PRO A 292 17.43 6.50 -49.87
CA PRO A 292 18.52 7.46 -49.68
C PRO A 292 18.21 8.88 -50.17
N ASP A 293 16.93 9.26 -50.36
CA ASP A 293 16.50 10.54 -50.89
C ASP A 293 16.60 11.64 -49.86
N ASP A 294 16.88 12.88 -50.31
CA ASP A 294 16.85 14.08 -49.49
C ASP A 294 15.47 14.25 -48.82
N GLY A 295 15.44 14.27 -47.50
CA GLY A 295 14.24 14.45 -46.70
C GLY A 295 13.62 13.18 -46.09
N TRP A 296 14.00 11.98 -46.54
CA TRP A 296 13.47 10.74 -45.93
C TRP A 296 13.87 10.57 -44.48
N GLN A 297 15.13 10.82 -44.17
CA GLN A 297 15.61 10.78 -42.77
C GLN A 297 14.88 11.80 -41.90
N GLU A 298 14.67 13.02 -42.36
CA GLU A 298 13.92 14.04 -41.61
C GLU A 298 12.47 13.61 -41.36
N HIS A 299 11.83 12.90 -42.26
CA HIS A 299 10.50 12.32 -42.07
C HIS A 299 10.50 11.22 -41.03
N VAL A 300 11.49 10.34 -41.05
CA VAL A 300 11.63 9.25 -40.04
C VAL A 300 11.90 9.84 -38.65
N ASP A 301 12.83 10.79 -38.56
CA ASP A 301 13.17 11.48 -37.30
C ASP A 301 11.96 12.20 -36.72
N SER A 302 11.21 12.92 -37.55
CA SER A 302 9.98 13.58 -37.16
C SER A 302 8.92 12.59 -36.67
N ALA A 303 8.79 11.45 -37.33
CA ALA A 303 7.86 10.39 -36.92
C ALA A 303 8.25 9.78 -35.56
N ILE A 304 9.54 9.64 -35.28
CA ILE A 304 10.07 9.18 -33.98
C ILE A 304 9.87 10.27 -32.92
N GLU A 305 10.17 11.53 -33.23
CA GLU A 305 10.02 12.65 -32.29
C GLU A 305 8.57 12.84 -31.85
N LEU A 306 7.62 12.73 -32.77
CA LEU A 306 6.19 12.79 -32.51
C LEU A 306 5.66 11.56 -31.78
N GLY A 307 6.39 10.43 -31.82
CA GLY A 307 5.96 9.15 -31.26
C GLY A 307 5.03 8.35 -32.18
N LEU A 308 4.99 8.64 -33.46
CA LEU A 308 4.34 7.80 -34.47
C LEU A 308 5.09 6.47 -34.64
N LEU A 309 6.42 6.57 -34.62
CA LEU A 309 7.33 5.43 -34.52
C LEU A 309 8.01 5.44 -33.15
N GLU A 310 8.20 4.26 -32.63
CA GLU A 310 8.84 4.02 -31.32
C GLU A 310 10.16 3.29 -31.55
N LEU A 311 11.25 3.78 -30.95
CA LEU A 311 12.58 3.19 -31.06
C LEU A 311 12.88 2.36 -29.82
N PHE A 312 13.12 1.06 -30.00
CA PHE A 312 13.44 0.10 -28.96
C PHE A 312 14.82 -0.53 -29.18
N PRO A 313 15.51 -0.99 -28.11
CA PRO A 313 16.67 -1.83 -28.28
C PRO A 313 16.27 -3.19 -28.94
N PRO A 314 17.21 -3.91 -29.56
CA PRO A 314 16.91 -5.17 -30.23
C PRO A 314 16.56 -6.35 -29.28
N PHE A 315 16.18 -6.02 -28.06
CA PHE A 315 15.76 -6.95 -27.01
C PHE A 315 14.78 -6.26 -26.04
N SER A 316 14.02 -7.03 -25.30
CA SER A 316 13.10 -6.48 -24.32
C SER A 316 13.78 -6.06 -23.02
N LEU A 317 13.41 -4.90 -22.47
CA LEU A 317 13.94 -4.38 -21.19
C LEU A 317 13.26 -5.03 -19.96
N ASP A 318 12.18 -5.78 -20.14
CA ASP A 318 11.56 -6.56 -19.09
C ASP A 318 12.19 -7.97 -18.92
N ASP A 319 13.14 -8.32 -19.81
CA ASP A 319 13.90 -9.55 -19.71
C ASP A 319 14.79 -9.53 -18.45
N PRO A 320 14.80 -10.59 -17.63
CA PRO A 320 15.71 -10.71 -16.48
C PRO A 320 17.21 -10.53 -16.81
N THR A 321 17.59 -10.80 -18.06
CA THR A 321 18.95 -10.66 -18.57
C THR A 321 19.18 -9.35 -19.35
N ALA A 322 18.28 -8.38 -19.25
CA ALA A 322 18.38 -7.13 -20.03
C ALA A 322 19.72 -6.41 -19.89
N LEU A 323 20.32 -6.38 -18.68
CA LEU A 323 21.63 -5.77 -18.47
C LEU A 323 22.77 -6.51 -19.19
N GLU A 324 22.72 -7.84 -19.26
CA GLU A 324 23.64 -8.67 -20.02
C GLU A 324 23.49 -8.40 -21.52
N LYS A 325 22.24 -8.31 -22.01
CA LYS A 325 21.96 -7.98 -23.42
C LYS A 325 22.42 -6.55 -23.76
N ILE A 326 22.29 -5.59 -22.86
CA ILE A 326 22.86 -4.24 -23.06
C ILE A 326 24.37 -4.32 -23.13
N ALA A 327 25.01 -5.11 -22.27
CA ALA A 327 26.46 -5.28 -22.30
C ALA A 327 26.93 -5.89 -23.63
N SER A 328 26.23 -6.90 -24.14
CA SER A 328 26.48 -7.50 -25.47
C SER A 328 26.28 -6.49 -26.59
N TRP A 329 25.17 -5.77 -26.57
CA TRP A 329 24.86 -4.73 -27.54
C TRP A 329 25.94 -3.61 -27.58
N CYS A 330 26.42 -3.20 -26.38
CA CYS A 330 27.54 -2.27 -26.30
C CYS A 330 28.82 -2.86 -26.92
N SER A 331 29.12 -4.15 -26.70
CA SER A 331 30.33 -4.78 -27.28
C SER A 331 30.28 -4.92 -28.82
N GLU A 332 29.08 -4.98 -29.39
CA GLU A 332 28.85 -5.04 -30.83
C GLU A 332 28.99 -3.67 -31.51
N ALA A 333 28.84 -2.59 -30.77
CA ALA A 333 28.92 -1.20 -31.23
C ALA A 333 30.38 -0.74 -31.38
N ILE A 334 31.17 -1.42 -32.26
CA ILE A 334 32.64 -1.28 -32.37
C ILE A 334 33.07 0.15 -32.73
N ASP A 335 32.25 0.88 -33.46
CA ASP A 335 32.55 2.25 -33.87
C ASP A 335 32.34 3.31 -32.77
N ASP A 336 31.68 2.96 -31.65
CA ASP A 336 31.58 3.86 -30.50
C ASP A 336 32.84 3.77 -29.63
N LYS A 337 33.47 4.90 -29.38
CA LYS A 337 34.73 5.00 -28.64
C LYS A 337 34.69 4.47 -27.21
N ASP A 338 33.50 4.50 -26.59
CA ASP A 338 33.27 4.05 -25.20
C ASP A 338 32.66 2.64 -25.12
N SER A 339 32.42 1.98 -26.25
CA SER A 339 31.71 0.70 -26.36
C SER A 339 32.22 -0.36 -25.41
N TYR A 340 33.53 -0.54 -25.38
CA TYR A 340 34.19 -1.54 -24.51
C TYR A 340 34.00 -1.23 -23.02
N GLU A 341 34.15 0.06 -22.62
CA GLU A 341 33.96 0.47 -21.22
C GLU A 341 32.49 0.33 -20.82
N LEU A 342 31.57 0.73 -21.70
CA LEU A 342 30.13 0.58 -21.47
C LEU A 342 29.74 -0.90 -21.28
N SER A 343 30.21 -1.78 -22.17
CA SER A 343 29.98 -3.21 -22.05
C SER A 343 30.45 -3.77 -20.71
N ALA A 344 31.70 -3.44 -20.32
CA ALA A 344 32.27 -3.89 -19.06
C ALA A 344 31.50 -3.37 -17.85
N LEU A 345 31.02 -2.11 -17.87
CA LEU A 345 30.25 -1.53 -16.78
C LEU A 345 28.85 -2.17 -16.66
N PHE A 346 28.15 -2.39 -17.77
CA PHE A 346 26.84 -3.06 -17.73
C PHE A 346 26.97 -4.52 -17.29
N GLY A 347 28.03 -5.24 -17.72
CA GLY A 347 28.35 -6.58 -17.25
C GLY A 347 28.62 -6.63 -15.74
N ARG A 348 29.36 -5.65 -15.20
CA ARG A 348 29.58 -5.52 -13.76
C ARG A 348 28.27 -5.24 -13.02
N LEU A 349 27.41 -4.36 -13.55
CA LEU A 349 26.11 -4.05 -12.96
C LEU A 349 25.22 -5.30 -12.93
N HIS A 350 25.19 -6.08 -14.01
CA HIS A 350 24.50 -7.35 -14.08
C HIS A 350 25.01 -8.34 -13.00
N ALA A 351 26.32 -8.48 -12.87
CA ALA A 351 26.92 -9.36 -11.86
C ALA A 351 26.57 -8.96 -10.42
N CYS A 352 26.44 -7.66 -10.16
CA CYS A 352 26.04 -7.15 -8.83
C CYS A 352 24.57 -7.42 -8.49
N LEU A 353 23.70 -7.57 -9.49
CA LEU A 353 22.24 -7.63 -9.34
C LEU A 353 21.67 -9.04 -9.62
N GLY A 354 22.46 -10.09 -9.59
CA GLY A 354 21.98 -11.45 -9.85
C GLY A 354 21.22 -12.10 -8.69
N ARG A 355 20.65 -13.28 -8.96
CA ARG A 355 20.08 -14.17 -7.96
C ARG A 355 21.11 -14.49 -6.88
N GLN A 356 20.72 -14.41 -5.61
CA GLN A 356 21.52 -14.86 -4.49
C GLN A 356 20.69 -15.68 -3.51
N GLN A 357 21.26 -16.74 -2.98
CA GLN A 357 20.73 -17.40 -1.79
C GLN A 357 21.16 -16.57 -0.58
N ILE A 358 20.21 -16.22 0.29
CA ILE A 358 20.48 -15.34 1.44
C ILE A 358 21.49 -16.02 2.41
N ALA A 359 21.40 -17.35 2.58
CA ALA A 359 22.30 -18.11 3.45
C ALA A 359 23.76 -18.13 2.96
N ASP A 360 23.98 -18.07 1.63
CA ASP A 360 25.30 -18.20 1.03
C ASP A 360 25.91 -16.87 0.58
N CYS A 361 25.23 -15.76 0.90
CA CYS A 361 25.64 -14.45 0.42
C CYS A 361 26.85 -13.91 1.16
N GLN A 362 28.03 -13.99 0.55
CA GLN A 362 29.27 -13.43 1.07
C GLN A 362 29.36 -11.92 0.93
N THR A 363 28.60 -11.31 -0.01
CA THR A 363 28.62 -9.87 -0.23
C THR A 363 27.52 -9.20 0.58
N SER A 364 27.88 -8.26 1.46
CA SER A 364 26.89 -7.49 2.22
C SER A 364 26.03 -6.62 1.30
N PRO A 365 24.77 -6.32 1.64
CA PRO A 365 23.96 -5.37 0.89
C PRO A 365 24.64 -4.01 0.73
N ARG A 366 25.38 -3.58 1.73
CA ARG A 366 26.16 -2.35 1.71
C ARG A 366 27.23 -2.36 0.64
N GLN A 367 28.07 -3.40 0.57
CA GLN A 367 29.12 -3.52 -0.45
C GLN A 367 28.53 -3.55 -1.86
N ARG A 368 27.40 -4.26 -2.05
CA ARG A 368 26.67 -4.26 -3.32
C ARG A 368 26.17 -2.87 -3.67
N LEU A 369 25.58 -2.17 -2.72
CA LEU A 369 25.08 -0.79 -2.92
C LEU A 369 26.22 0.15 -3.34
N GLU A 370 27.36 0.07 -2.66
CA GLU A 370 28.54 0.87 -2.99
C GLU A 370 29.04 0.59 -4.41
N GLU A 371 29.07 -0.68 -4.83
CA GLU A 371 29.48 -1.08 -6.19
C GLU A 371 28.48 -0.62 -7.24
N VAL A 372 27.17 -0.82 -7.02
CA VAL A 372 26.10 -0.32 -7.91
C VAL A 372 26.19 1.20 -8.08
N HIS A 373 26.45 1.92 -6.99
CA HIS A 373 26.61 3.38 -7.07
C HIS A 373 27.86 3.79 -7.83
N LYS A 374 28.97 3.10 -7.62
CA LYS A 374 30.24 3.37 -8.33
C LYS A 374 30.08 3.13 -9.83
N VAL A 375 29.53 1.99 -10.22
CA VAL A 375 29.30 1.62 -11.61
C VAL A 375 28.27 2.55 -12.25
N GLY A 376 27.13 2.79 -11.59
CA GLY A 376 26.10 3.68 -12.09
C GLY A 376 26.55 5.13 -12.24
N ALA A 377 27.37 5.63 -11.33
CA ALA A 377 27.96 6.97 -11.47
C ALA A 377 28.89 7.08 -12.69
N ARG A 378 29.66 6.03 -12.97
CA ARG A 378 30.53 6.01 -14.15
C ARG A 378 29.73 5.92 -15.45
N LEU A 379 28.68 5.07 -15.48
CA LEU A 379 27.72 5.02 -16.61
C LEU A 379 27.06 6.39 -16.84
N ALA A 380 26.60 7.03 -15.78
CA ALA A 380 25.99 8.36 -15.87
C ALA A 380 26.96 9.42 -16.40
N GLN A 381 28.25 9.31 -16.08
CA GLN A 381 29.28 10.19 -16.59
C GLN A 381 29.55 9.96 -18.10
N LEU A 382 29.67 8.71 -18.52
CA LEU A 382 29.94 8.35 -19.94
C LEU A 382 28.76 8.68 -20.84
N LEU A 383 27.54 8.41 -20.37
CA LEU A 383 26.32 8.63 -21.14
C LEU A 383 25.80 10.08 -21.07
N GLY A 384 26.33 10.88 -20.15
CA GLY A 384 25.99 12.29 -19.97
C GLY A 384 24.57 12.55 -19.45
N GLY A 385 24.43 13.45 -18.49
CA GLY A 385 23.15 14.04 -18.07
C GLY A 385 22.12 13.08 -17.43
N ILE A 386 22.50 11.87 -17.03
CA ILE A 386 21.67 11.06 -16.17
C ILE A 386 21.88 11.57 -14.75
N PRO A 387 20.81 12.03 -14.05
CA PRO A 387 20.93 12.37 -12.66
C PRO A 387 21.09 11.07 -11.85
N TRP A 388 22.28 10.51 -11.86
CA TRP A 388 22.61 9.43 -10.95
C TRP A 388 22.70 10.03 -9.55
N PRO A 389 21.91 9.54 -8.61
CA PRO A 389 21.69 10.24 -7.37
C PRO A 389 22.89 10.14 -6.44
N LYS A 390 23.84 11.09 -6.53
CA LYS A 390 24.86 11.25 -5.47
C LYS A 390 24.22 11.55 -4.10
N GLU A 391 23.11 12.28 -4.08
CA GLU A 391 22.40 12.64 -2.85
C GLU A 391 21.19 11.77 -2.56
N GLN A 392 20.55 11.17 -3.57
CA GLN A 392 19.46 10.22 -3.40
C GLN A 392 19.96 8.85 -2.90
N ALA A 393 21.24 8.55 -2.95
CA ALA A 393 21.86 7.42 -2.28
C ALA A 393 21.57 7.37 -0.77
N LYS A 394 21.20 8.51 -0.18
CA LYS A 394 20.76 8.58 1.23
C LYS A 394 19.31 8.17 1.46
N SER A 395 18.45 8.08 0.44
CA SER A 395 17.01 7.88 0.62
C SER A 395 16.34 6.88 -0.31
N LYS A 396 16.84 6.61 -1.52
CA LYS A 396 16.25 5.65 -2.45
C LYS A 396 17.33 4.97 -3.26
N HIS A 397 17.32 3.65 -3.27
CA HIS A 397 18.19 2.84 -4.08
C HIS A 397 17.61 2.73 -5.49
N GLY A 398 18.45 2.73 -6.51
CA GLY A 398 18.03 2.49 -7.90
C GLY A 398 17.72 1.01 -8.19
N PHE A 399 17.58 0.18 -7.16
CA PHE A 399 17.26 -1.23 -7.28
C PHE A 399 16.29 -1.71 -6.18
N HIS A 400 15.64 -2.84 -6.42
CA HIS A 400 14.73 -3.50 -5.51
C HIS A 400 15.23 -4.90 -5.18
N GLU A 401 15.32 -5.24 -3.91
CA GLU A 401 15.60 -6.57 -3.42
C GLU A 401 14.29 -7.25 -2.99
N ASN A 402 14.09 -8.49 -3.46
CA ASN A 402 12.91 -9.30 -3.17
C ASN A 402 13.36 -10.61 -2.55
N ALA A 403 12.99 -10.86 -1.30
CA ALA A 403 13.29 -12.12 -0.61
C ALA A 403 12.17 -13.14 -0.84
N LEU A 404 12.55 -14.34 -1.26
CA LEU A 404 11.64 -15.38 -1.72
C LEU A 404 11.88 -16.69 -0.97
N ARG A 405 10.82 -17.39 -0.62
CA ARG A 405 10.85 -18.78 -0.16
C ARG A 405 10.67 -19.70 -1.37
N LEU A 406 11.63 -20.57 -1.63
CA LEU A 406 11.62 -21.43 -2.81
C LEU A 406 10.78 -22.70 -2.63
N SER A 407 10.58 -23.17 -1.40
CA SER A 407 9.67 -24.28 -1.10
C SER A 407 8.27 -23.77 -0.80
N ALA A 408 7.26 -24.56 -1.21
CA ALA A 408 5.88 -24.27 -0.89
C ALA A 408 5.64 -24.41 0.61
N GLY A 409 4.92 -23.44 1.19
CA GLY A 409 4.37 -23.50 2.55
C GLY A 409 3.00 -24.17 2.57
N GLN A 410 2.52 -24.51 3.76
CA GLN A 410 1.18 -25.03 3.93
C GLN A 410 0.15 -23.91 3.84
N LEU A 411 -0.89 -24.11 3.00
CA LEU A 411 -2.05 -23.22 2.99
C LEU A 411 -2.89 -23.48 4.24
N GLN A 412 -3.18 -22.41 4.98
CA GLN A 412 -3.98 -22.51 6.21
C GLN A 412 -5.34 -23.15 5.94
N PRO A 413 -5.81 -24.10 6.82
CA PRO A 413 -7.05 -24.86 6.61
C PRO A 413 -8.29 -23.97 6.43
N GLN A 414 -8.35 -22.82 7.11
CA GLN A 414 -9.45 -21.87 7.02
C GLN A 414 -9.69 -21.40 5.58
N PHE A 415 -8.62 -21.22 4.76
CA PHE A 415 -8.75 -20.84 3.35
C PHE A 415 -9.11 -22.01 2.44
N GLN A 416 -9.00 -23.25 2.89
CA GLN A 416 -9.35 -24.44 2.10
C GLN A 416 -10.84 -24.78 2.17
N SER A 417 -11.56 -24.25 3.16
CA SER A 417 -12.98 -24.52 3.37
C SER A 417 -13.82 -23.98 2.21
N ALA A 418 -14.70 -24.81 1.68
CA ALA A 418 -15.67 -24.40 0.65
C ALA A 418 -16.65 -23.34 1.18
N GLU A 419 -16.95 -23.37 2.49
CA GLU A 419 -17.78 -22.38 3.15
C GLU A 419 -17.11 -20.99 3.14
N THR A 420 -15.83 -20.92 3.53
CA THR A 420 -15.03 -19.71 3.46
C THR A 420 -14.97 -19.14 2.04
N VAL A 421 -14.67 -19.98 1.05
CA VAL A 421 -14.59 -19.54 -0.35
C VAL A 421 -15.94 -19.00 -0.83
N SER A 422 -17.04 -19.65 -0.46
CA SER A 422 -18.39 -19.19 -0.76
C SER A 422 -18.71 -17.85 -0.08
N LEU A 423 -18.32 -17.67 1.19
CA LEU A 423 -18.49 -16.41 1.92
C LEU A 423 -17.68 -15.27 1.30
N LEU A 424 -16.41 -15.51 0.97
CA LEU A 424 -15.57 -14.52 0.27
C LEU A 424 -16.16 -14.13 -1.08
N GLY A 425 -16.80 -15.09 -1.79
CA GLY A 425 -17.55 -14.84 -3.03
C GLY A 425 -18.71 -13.86 -2.81
N VAL A 426 -19.53 -14.09 -1.81
CA VAL A 426 -20.67 -13.21 -1.48
C VAL A 426 -20.19 -11.83 -1.03
N ILE A 427 -19.08 -11.74 -0.27
CA ILE A 427 -18.44 -10.48 0.08
C ILE A 427 -17.99 -9.73 -1.19
N THR A 428 -17.44 -10.45 -2.16
CA THR A 428 -17.02 -9.88 -3.47
C THR A 428 -18.21 -9.30 -4.22
N GLU A 429 -19.32 -10.01 -4.26
CA GLU A 429 -20.57 -9.54 -4.90
C GLU A 429 -21.12 -8.29 -4.20
N TRP A 430 -21.18 -8.31 -2.86
CA TRP A 430 -21.61 -7.16 -2.06
C TRP A 430 -20.72 -5.93 -2.30
N LEU A 431 -19.40 -6.13 -2.38
CA LEU A 431 -18.45 -5.04 -2.62
C LEU A 431 -18.60 -4.38 -3.98
N SER A 432 -19.30 -4.99 -4.95
CA SER A 432 -19.42 -4.49 -6.32
C SER A 432 -20.06 -3.09 -6.38
N VAL A 433 -21.01 -2.76 -5.50
CA VAL A 433 -21.63 -1.44 -5.44
C VAL A 433 -20.66 -0.34 -4.98
N PHE A 434 -19.61 -0.73 -4.23
CA PHE A 434 -18.58 0.19 -3.73
C PHE A 434 -17.41 0.38 -4.71
N ASP A 435 -17.45 -0.23 -5.91
CA ASP A 435 -16.45 0.06 -6.93
C ASP A 435 -16.38 1.56 -7.17
N ARG A 436 -15.21 2.15 -6.86
CA ARG A 436 -15.02 3.59 -6.94
C ARG A 436 -15.08 4.15 -8.34
N MET A 437 -14.94 3.29 -9.38
CA MET A 437 -14.98 3.69 -10.78
C MET A 437 -16.39 3.66 -11.37
N LEU A 438 -17.40 3.13 -10.68
CA LEU A 438 -18.79 3.14 -11.16
C LEU A 438 -19.30 4.56 -11.55
N PRO A 439 -19.06 5.62 -10.76
CA PRO A 439 -19.47 6.96 -11.15
C PRO A 439 -18.82 7.44 -12.45
N VAL A 440 -17.53 7.12 -12.62
CA VAL A 440 -16.78 7.45 -13.86
C VAL A 440 -17.37 6.71 -15.06
N ARG A 441 -17.71 5.42 -14.90
CA ARG A 441 -18.32 4.60 -15.95
C ARG A 441 -19.70 5.10 -16.35
N LEU A 442 -20.50 5.55 -15.38
CA LEU A 442 -21.81 6.17 -15.64
C LEU A 442 -21.66 7.49 -16.41
N ALA A 443 -20.74 8.35 -15.97
CA ALA A 443 -20.43 9.60 -16.66
C ALA A 443 -19.92 9.35 -18.07
N ALA A 444 -19.03 8.36 -18.27
CA ALA A 444 -18.52 8.00 -19.59
C ALA A 444 -19.62 7.48 -20.52
N ALA A 445 -20.57 6.69 -20.01
CA ALA A 445 -21.72 6.24 -20.79
C ALA A 445 -22.65 7.39 -21.18
N ASN A 446 -22.84 8.38 -20.29
CA ASN A 446 -23.60 9.58 -20.60
C ASN A 446 -22.90 10.43 -21.67
N PHE A 447 -21.60 10.64 -21.53
CA PHE A 447 -20.80 11.35 -22.54
C PHE A 447 -20.81 10.64 -23.89
N ALA A 448 -20.66 9.32 -23.90
CA ALA A 448 -20.69 8.53 -25.13
C ALA A 448 -22.02 8.67 -25.89
N ARG A 449 -23.18 8.71 -25.21
CA ARG A 449 -24.47 8.94 -25.86
C ARG A 449 -24.54 10.29 -26.58
N GLN A 450 -23.83 11.30 -26.09
CA GLN A 450 -23.79 12.63 -26.71
C GLN A 450 -22.85 12.65 -27.92
N VAL A 451 -21.71 11.90 -27.85
CA VAL A 451 -20.66 11.94 -28.88
C VAL A 451 -20.87 10.93 -29.99
N LEU A 452 -21.35 9.73 -29.66
CA LEU A 452 -21.53 8.66 -30.68
C LEU A 452 -22.69 8.95 -31.62
N GLY A 453 -23.72 9.68 -31.18
CA GLY A 453 -24.93 9.92 -31.97
C GLY A 453 -25.55 8.59 -32.44
N ASP A 454 -25.72 8.45 -33.78
CA ASP A 454 -26.25 7.24 -34.38
C ASP A 454 -25.18 6.14 -34.63
N SER A 455 -23.90 6.40 -34.28
CA SER A 455 -22.84 5.42 -34.46
C SER A 455 -22.88 4.37 -33.35
N GLU A 456 -22.85 3.09 -33.70
CA GLU A 456 -22.88 1.98 -32.75
C GLU A 456 -21.57 1.86 -31.94
N ALA A 457 -20.43 2.29 -32.48
CA ALA A 457 -19.12 2.17 -31.87
C ALA A 457 -18.12 3.21 -32.40
N THR A 458 -17.11 3.52 -31.60
CA THR A 458 -15.92 4.31 -31.99
C THR A 458 -14.65 3.62 -31.52
N THR A 459 -13.47 4.03 -32.00
CA THR A 459 -12.22 3.52 -31.42
C THR A 459 -12.00 4.06 -30.00
N PHE A 460 -11.30 3.30 -29.16
CA PHE A 460 -10.95 3.78 -27.81
C PHE A 460 -10.14 5.09 -27.88
N VAL A 461 -9.22 5.18 -28.83
CA VAL A 461 -8.37 6.37 -29.00
C VAL A 461 -9.18 7.60 -29.37
N ASP A 462 -10.12 7.49 -30.32
CA ASP A 462 -11.00 8.59 -30.70
C ASP A 462 -11.89 9.00 -29.52
N PHE A 463 -12.50 8.04 -28.81
CA PHE A 463 -13.32 8.33 -27.63
C PHE A 463 -12.52 9.06 -26.55
N TYR A 464 -11.30 8.58 -26.25
CA TYR A 464 -10.42 9.23 -25.29
C TYR A 464 -10.04 10.64 -25.75
N PHE A 465 -9.75 10.83 -27.02
CA PHE A 465 -9.46 12.13 -27.62
C PHE A 465 -10.63 13.12 -27.43
N GLU A 466 -11.86 12.71 -27.71
CA GLU A 466 -13.06 13.57 -27.54
C GLU A 466 -13.26 13.95 -26.07
N VAL A 467 -13.11 13.00 -25.13
CA VAL A 467 -13.18 13.28 -23.69
C VAL A 467 -12.11 14.30 -23.26
N GLN A 468 -10.86 14.11 -23.71
CA GLN A 468 -9.78 15.02 -23.35
C GLN A 468 -9.93 16.41 -23.97
N THR A 469 -10.52 16.49 -25.15
CA THR A 469 -10.83 17.76 -25.80
C THR A 469 -11.92 18.51 -25.03
N ALA A 470 -13.00 17.82 -24.66
CA ALA A 470 -14.06 18.38 -23.82
C ALA A 470 -13.52 18.82 -22.44
N LEU A 471 -12.65 18.04 -21.82
CA LEU A 471 -12.01 18.39 -20.54
C LEU A 471 -11.12 19.63 -20.66
N ARG A 472 -10.36 19.78 -21.76
CA ARG A 472 -9.54 20.98 -22.00
C ARG A 472 -10.40 22.23 -22.16
N GLN A 473 -11.48 22.15 -22.94
CA GLN A 473 -12.45 23.24 -23.10
C GLN A 473 -13.10 23.60 -21.77
N TYR A 474 -13.54 22.61 -21.00
CA TYR A 474 -14.14 22.82 -19.69
C TYR A 474 -13.19 23.53 -18.70
N ARG A 475 -11.92 23.12 -18.67
CA ARG A 475 -10.91 23.74 -17.79
C ARG A 475 -10.50 25.15 -18.21
N SER A 476 -10.65 25.52 -19.48
CA SER A 476 -10.32 26.85 -20.00
C SER A 476 -11.41 27.89 -19.78
N THR A 477 -12.63 27.51 -19.43
CA THR A 477 -13.75 28.40 -19.15
C THR A 477 -13.66 28.94 -17.73
N GLU A 478 -13.26 30.20 -17.52
CA GLU A 478 -13.08 30.85 -16.21
C GLU A 478 -14.37 30.93 -15.36
N ASN A 479 -15.54 30.86 -15.95
CA ASN A 479 -16.87 30.83 -15.33
C ASN A 479 -17.62 29.53 -15.65
N GLY A 480 -16.94 28.37 -15.67
CA GLY A 480 -17.52 27.10 -16.11
C GLY A 480 -18.84 26.79 -15.43
N SER A 481 -19.91 26.71 -16.19
CA SER A 481 -21.12 26.04 -15.75
C SER A 481 -20.74 24.66 -15.23
N HIS A 482 -21.13 24.33 -14.03
CA HIS A 482 -20.92 23.03 -13.40
C HIS A 482 -21.34 21.90 -14.37
N ASN A 483 -20.38 21.09 -14.80
CA ASN A 483 -20.62 19.93 -15.68
C ASN A 483 -20.18 18.66 -14.94
N GLU A 484 -21.13 18.03 -14.28
CA GLU A 484 -20.93 16.84 -13.48
C GLU A 484 -20.27 15.69 -14.26
N THR A 485 -20.67 15.49 -15.51
CA THR A 485 -20.10 14.43 -16.36
C THR A 485 -18.61 14.65 -16.59
N LEU A 486 -18.20 15.86 -16.94
CA LEU A 486 -16.78 16.18 -17.17
C LEU A 486 -15.97 16.18 -15.88
N GLU A 487 -16.54 16.62 -14.77
CA GLU A 487 -15.89 16.55 -13.46
C GLU A 487 -15.60 15.11 -13.03
N LEU A 488 -16.50 14.18 -13.28
CA LEU A 488 -16.30 12.75 -12.99
C LEU A 488 -15.30 12.10 -13.95
N LEU A 489 -15.23 12.55 -15.20
CA LEU A 489 -14.26 12.07 -16.18
C LEU A 489 -12.85 12.63 -15.99
N ASP A 490 -12.70 13.71 -15.20
CA ASP A 490 -11.40 14.31 -14.88
C ASP A 490 -10.62 13.48 -13.85
N LEU A 491 -10.03 12.38 -14.30
CA LEU A 491 -9.22 11.51 -13.44
C LEU A 491 -7.93 12.16 -12.91
N ALA A 492 -7.58 13.38 -13.35
CA ALA A 492 -6.49 14.14 -12.75
C ALA A 492 -6.85 14.65 -11.34
N ARG A 493 -8.12 14.70 -11.01
CA ARG A 493 -8.67 15.07 -9.70
C ARG A 493 -9.13 13.85 -8.93
N PRO A 494 -9.01 13.83 -7.60
CA PRO A 494 -9.62 12.78 -6.81
C PRO A 494 -11.15 12.85 -6.94
N LEU A 495 -11.79 11.68 -6.98
CA LEU A 495 -13.25 11.60 -6.94
C LEU A 495 -13.74 12.18 -5.61
N ASP A 496 -14.45 13.29 -5.66
CA ASP A 496 -15.01 13.95 -4.48
C ASP A 496 -16.38 13.33 -4.13
N GLY A 497 -16.50 12.85 -2.89
CA GLY A 497 -17.78 12.37 -2.36
C GLY A 497 -18.87 13.46 -2.34
N LYS A 498 -18.50 14.75 -2.25
CA LYS A 498 -19.43 15.87 -2.31
C LYS A 498 -20.04 16.04 -3.71
N LEU A 499 -19.27 15.77 -4.77
CA LEU A 499 -19.75 15.78 -6.14
C LEU A 499 -20.88 14.75 -6.31
N LEU A 500 -20.61 13.52 -5.88
CA LEU A 500 -21.60 12.44 -5.94
C LEU A 500 -22.87 12.75 -5.10
N ALA A 501 -22.71 13.44 -3.96
CA ALA A 501 -23.83 13.80 -3.09
C ALA A 501 -24.75 14.88 -3.68
N ARG A 502 -24.26 15.68 -4.63
CA ARG A 502 -25.00 16.76 -5.30
C ARG A 502 -25.50 16.36 -6.69
N SER A 503 -25.24 15.14 -7.13
CA SER A 503 -25.59 14.65 -8.44
C SER A 503 -27.09 14.78 -8.71
N THR A 504 -27.43 15.16 -9.93
CA THR A 504 -28.79 15.14 -10.46
C THR A 504 -29.03 13.98 -11.44
N ASP A 505 -27.98 13.26 -11.84
CA ASP A 505 -28.11 12.07 -12.68
C ASP A 505 -28.85 10.96 -11.92
N PRO A 506 -29.94 10.40 -12.44
CA PRO A 506 -30.76 9.41 -11.74
C PRO A 506 -29.98 8.15 -11.34
N ARG A 507 -29.01 7.70 -12.17
CA ARG A 507 -28.19 6.51 -11.86
C ARG A 507 -27.17 6.82 -10.76
N LEU A 508 -26.57 8.01 -10.75
CA LEU A 508 -25.63 8.42 -9.70
C LEU A 508 -26.37 8.63 -8.37
N VAL A 509 -27.57 9.20 -8.40
CA VAL A 509 -28.46 9.29 -7.22
C VAL A 509 -28.79 7.90 -6.69
N SER A 510 -29.21 6.99 -7.58
CA SER A 510 -29.49 5.59 -7.23
C SER A 510 -28.26 4.88 -6.65
N LEU A 511 -27.07 5.05 -7.25
CA LEU A 511 -25.82 4.48 -6.74
C LEU A 511 -25.52 4.97 -5.33
N ASN A 512 -25.69 6.26 -5.05
CA ASN A 512 -25.49 6.81 -3.71
C ASN A 512 -26.47 6.23 -2.67
N GLN A 513 -27.72 6.09 -3.04
CA GLN A 513 -28.74 5.47 -2.20
C GLN A 513 -28.42 4.01 -1.90
N LEU A 514 -28.05 3.24 -2.92
CA LEU A 514 -27.64 1.84 -2.79
C LEU A 514 -26.39 1.67 -1.92
N ARG A 515 -25.37 2.54 -2.09
CA ARG A 515 -24.17 2.53 -1.25
C ARG A 515 -24.50 2.82 0.22
N ARG A 516 -25.40 3.78 0.49
CA ARG A 516 -25.88 4.07 1.84
C ARG A 516 -26.62 2.86 2.41
N PHE A 517 -27.60 2.34 1.67
CA PHE A 517 -28.38 1.17 2.08
C PHE A 517 -27.47 -0.03 2.39
N ALA A 518 -26.59 -0.42 1.46
CA ALA A 518 -25.69 -1.55 1.61
C ALA A 518 -24.71 -1.40 2.80
N ARG A 519 -24.29 -0.18 3.08
CA ARG A 519 -23.41 0.15 4.22
C ARG A 519 -24.17 0.12 5.53
N ASP A 520 -25.31 0.82 5.58
CA ASP A 520 -26.04 1.04 6.82
C ASP A 520 -26.72 -0.26 7.31
N ALA A 521 -27.19 -1.10 6.38
CA ALA A 521 -27.70 -2.43 6.70
C ALA A 521 -26.63 -3.31 7.36
N VAL A 522 -25.41 -3.33 6.77
CA VAL A 522 -24.29 -4.09 7.37
C VAL A 522 -23.88 -3.49 8.72
N ARG A 523 -23.80 -2.17 8.82
CA ARG A 523 -23.41 -1.50 10.07
C ARG A 523 -24.36 -1.78 11.21
N GLU A 524 -25.67 -1.73 10.95
CA GLU A 524 -26.70 -1.94 11.96
C GLU A 524 -26.70 -3.37 12.48
N GLU A 525 -26.61 -4.33 11.58
CA GLU A 525 -26.64 -5.73 11.97
C GLU A 525 -25.35 -6.18 12.67
N CYS A 526 -24.18 -5.70 12.24
CA CYS A 526 -22.90 -6.01 12.90
C CYS A 526 -22.78 -5.44 14.33
N ARG A 527 -23.66 -4.52 14.75
CA ARG A 527 -23.73 -4.08 16.17
C ARG A 527 -24.21 -5.20 17.10
N ASN A 528 -25.00 -6.12 16.58
CA ASN A 528 -25.60 -7.21 17.35
C ASN A 528 -24.83 -8.53 17.20
N GLY A 529 -23.76 -8.56 16.44
CA GLY A 529 -22.91 -9.72 16.19
C GLY A 529 -22.52 -9.89 14.72
N PRO A 530 -21.86 -11.00 14.37
CA PRO A 530 -21.48 -11.29 13.01
C PRO A 530 -22.67 -11.44 12.06
N LEU A 531 -22.59 -10.80 10.88
CA LEU A 531 -23.61 -10.91 9.85
C LEU A 531 -23.50 -12.25 9.11
N THR A 532 -24.62 -12.90 8.84
CA THR A 532 -24.66 -14.18 8.12
C THR A 532 -24.50 -13.98 6.61
N LYS A 533 -23.94 -15.00 5.93
CA LYS A 533 -23.80 -15.04 4.48
C LYS A 533 -25.14 -14.83 3.75
N ASP A 534 -26.21 -15.45 4.24
CA ASP A 534 -27.54 -15.36 3.59
C ASP A 534 -28.12 -13.95 3.70
N ARG A 535 -27.88 -13.27 4.80
CA ARG A 535 -28.29 -11.88 4.95
C ARG A 535 -27.52 -10.95 4.02
N LEU A 536 -26.22 -11.19 3.85
CA LEU A 536 -25.41 -10.43 2.89
C LEU A 536 -25.89 -10.66 1.45
N LYS A 537 -26.30 -11.88 1.09
CA LYS A 537 -26.92 -12.18 -0.20
C LYS A 537 -28.23 -11.42 -0.41
N GLN A 538 -29.09 -11.32 0.63
CA GLN A 538 -30.34 -10.54 0.54
C GLN A 538 -30.05 -9.06 0.25
N ILE A 539 -29.03 -8.45 0.88
CA ILE A 539 -28.62 -7.08 0.58
C ILE A 539 -28.18 -6.97 -0.88
N THR A 540 -27.35 -7.90 -1.35
CA THR A 540 -26.82 -7.91 -2.72
C THR A 540 -27.91 -8.11 -3.77
N SER A 541 -28.93 -8.90 -3.49
CA SER A 541 -30.05 -9.16 -4.42
C SER A 541 -30.87 -7.91 -4.77
N SER A 542 -30.74 -6.83 -3.97
CA SER A 542 -31.38 -5.53 -4.25
C SER A 542 -30.65 -4.70 -5.30
N TYR A 543 -29.45 -5.15 -5.76
CA TYR A 543 -28.69 -4.38 -6.74
C TYR A 543 -29.33 -4.43 -8.12
N PRO A 544 -29.48 -3.29 -8.80
CA PRO A 544 -30.02 -3.26 -10.13
C PRO A 544 -29.06 -3.91 -11.15
N ALA A 545 -29.61 -4.44 -12.25
CA ALA A 545 -28.87 -5.20 -13.25
C ALA A 545 -27.72 -4.44 -13.92
N TRP A 546 -27.71 -3.10 -13.87
CA TRP A 546 -26.59 -2.33 -14.41
C TRP A 546 -25.36 -2.33 -13.49
N ILE A 547 -25.49 -2.74 -12.23
CA ILE A 547 -24.34 -3.03 -11.36
C ILE A 547 -23.89 -4.46 -11.65
N SER A 548 -22.88 -4.61 -12.50
CA SER A 548 -22.27 -5.92 -12.71
C SER A 548 -21.62 -6.40 -11.43
N THR A 549 -22.14 -7.48 -10.83
CA THR A 549 -21.50 -8.12 -9.70
C THR A 549 -20.13 -8.67 -10.13
N ARG A 550 -19.16 -8.54 -9.21
CA ARG A 550 -17.80 -9.05 -9.44
C ARG A 550 -17.82 -10.58 -9.44
N ASP A 551 -17.17 -11.16 -10.43
CA ASP A 551 -16.95 -12.59 -10.59
C ASP A 551 -15.57 -13.04 -10.12
N ARG A 552 -14.74 -12.10 -9.61
CA ARG A 552 -13.33 -12.32 -9.24
C ARG A 552 -12.84 -11.24 -8.29
N ALA A 553 -11.99 -11.62 -7.33
CA ALA A 553 -11.25 -10.70 -6.46
C ALA A 553 -10.00 -11.35 -5.87
N THR A 554 -8.98 -10.53 -5.56
CA THR A 554 -7.79 -10.97 -4.81
C THR A 554 -7.92 -10.52 -3.36
N PHE A 555 -7.84 -11.44 -2.42
CA PHE A 555 -7.87 -11.18 -0.98
C PHE A 555 -6.46 -11.24 -0.40
N TYR A 556 -6.12 -10.23 0.38
CA TYR A 556 -4.96 -10.21 1.26
C TYR A 556 -5.49 -10.43 2.67
N ALA A 557 -5.27 -11.61 3.20
CA ALA A 557 -5.93 -12.05 4.43
C ALA A 557 -4.96 -12.73 5.40
N GLN A 558 -5.29 -12.66 6.68
CA GLN A 558 -4.54 -13.29 7.76
C GLN A 558 -5.49 -14.14 8.60
N THR A 559 -4.97 -15.13 9.32
CA THR A 559 -5.75 -15.96 10.23
C THR A 559 -5.38 -15.68 11.68
N ASP A 560 -6.37 -15.70 12.55
CA ASP A 560 -6.24 -15.61 14.00
C ASP A 560 -7.15 -16.67 14.62
N GLY A 561 -6.60 -17.86 14.90
CA GLY A 561 -7.37 -19.05 15.19
C GLY A 561 -8.30 -19.40 14.02
N GLU A 562 -9.59 -19.54 14.29
CA GLU A 562 -10.62 -19.82 13.28
C GLU A 562 -11.05 -18.58 12.47
N THR A 563 -10.64 -17.40 12.89
CA THR A 563 -11.06 -16.13 12.28
C THR A 563 -10.14 -15.70 11.16
N ILE A 564 -10.72 -15.17 10.08
CA ILE A 564 -9.99 -14.60 8.94
C ILE A 564 -10.10 -13.08 8.98
N MET A 565 -8.95 -12.39 8.90
CA MET A 565 -8.85 -10.93 8.84
C MET A 565 -8.60 -10.47 7.42
N ILE A 566 -9.49 -9.68 6.82
CA ILE A 566 -9.31 -9.12 5.48
C ILE A 566 -8.60 -7.76 5.55
N ASN A 567 -7.38 -7.69 5.04
CA ASN A 567 -6.63 -6.44 4.95
C ASN A 567 -7.00 -5.66 3.68
N VAL A 568 -6.94 -6.31 2.52
CA VAL A 568 -7.19 -5.70 1.20
C VAL A 568 -8.09 -6.61 0.38
N VAL A 569 -8.96 -6.02 -0.44
CA VAL A 569 -9.65 -6.72 -1.52
C VAL A 569 -9.26 -6.05 -2.83
N GLY A 570 -8.47 -6.77 -3.61
CA GLY A 570 -7.90 -6.31 -4.88
C GLY A 570 -8.82 -6.56 -6.05
N ALA A 571 -8.36 -6.10 -7.22
CA ALA A 571 -9.09 -6.18 -8.47
C ALA A 571 -9.32 -7.60 -9.00
N GLY A 572 -8.46 -8.55 -8.65
CA GLY A 572 -8.35 -9.84 -9.32
C GLY A 572 -7.51 -9.77 -10.60
N ASP A 573 -7.69 -10.72 -11.51
CA ASP A 573 -6.98 -10.81 -12.81
C ASP A 573 -5.45 -10.89 -12.66
N GLY A 574 -4.97 -11.59 -11.62
CA GLY A 574 -3.55 -11.79 -11.35
C GLY A 574 -2.83 -10.58 -10.75
N ARG A 575 -3.51 -9.47 -10.49
CA ARG A 575 -2.89 -8.28 -9.90
C ARG A 575 -2.23 -8.59 -8.56
N GLY A 576 -0.95 -8.26 -8.44
CA GLY A 576 -0.15 -8.54 -7.24
C GLY A 576 0.33 -10.00 -7.13
N ARG A 577 -0.09 -10.89 -8.04
CA ARG A 577 0.34 -12.29 -8.11
C ARG A 577 1.34 -12.51 -9.26
N ALA A 578 1.09 -11.98 -10.43
CA ALA A 578 1.93 -12.11 -11.63
C ALA A 578 3.38 -11.64 -11.41
N ARG A 579 3.57 -10.62 -10.59
CA ARG A 579 4.89 -10.15 -10.15
C ARG A 579 5.65 -11.23 -9.38
N TRP A 580 5.01 -11.85 -8.38
CA TRP A 580 5.65 -12.85 -7.52
C TRP A 580 5.91 -14.14 -8.26
N TRP A 581 5.02 -14.49 -9.19
CA TRP A 581 5.22 -15.59 -10.09
C TRP A 581 6.52 -15.44 -10.88
N ARG A 582 6.72 -14.29 -11.56
CA ARG A 582 7.94 -13.99 -12.30
C ARG A 582 9.20 -14.10 -11.43
N LEU A 583 9.17 -13.53 -10.23
CA LEU A 583 10.32 -13.57 -9.33
C LEU A 583 10.67 -14.99 -8.87
N LEU A 584 9.66 -15.81 -8.61
CA LEU A 584 9.87 -17.21 -8.24
C LEU A 584 10.40 -18.04 -9.41
N GLU A 585 9.91 -17.82 -10.64
CA GLU A 585 10.47 -18.43 -11.84
C GLU A 585 11.95 -18.06 -12.02
N GLN A 586 12.27 -16.78 -11.86
CA GLN A 586 13.65 -16.29 -11.95
C GLN A 586 14.54 -16.89 -10.86
N ALA A 587 14.03 -17.10 -9.66
CA ALA A 587 14.78 -17.61 -8.52
C ALA A 587 14.98 -19.13 -8.56
N SER A 588 13.95 -19.90 -8.97
CA SER A 588 13.97 -21.37 -8.91
C SER A 588 14.34 -22.04 -10.24
N GLY A 589 14.29 -21.30 -11.36
CA GLY A 589 14.35 -21.85 -12.70
C GLY A 589 12.96 -22.35 -13.17
N LYS A 590 12.77 -22.44 -14.48
CA LYS A 590 11.46 -22.79 -15.07
C LYS A 590 10.97 -24.18 -14.68
N ASP A 591 11.88 -25.13 -14.45
CA ASP A 591 11.56 -26.54 -14.17
C ASP A 591 10.99 -26.77 -12.76
N ALA A 592 11.30 -25.89 -11.81
CA ALA A 592 10.84 -26.05 -10.42
C ALA A 592 9.36 -25.68 -10.22
N LEU A 593 8.76 -24.95 -11.16
CA LEU A 593 7.37 -24.48 -11.10
C LEU A 593 6.40 -25.30 -11.97
N THR A 594 6.90 -26.31 -12.70
CA THR A 594 6.09 -27.19 -13.56
C THR A 594 5.01 -27.99 -12.82
N VAL A 595 5.05 -28.00 -11.49
CA VAL A 595 4.07 -28.71 -10.63
C VAL A 595 2.78 -27.88 -10.44
N LEU A 596 2.73 -26.63 -10.92
CA LEU A 596 1.58 -25.76 -10.68
C LEU A 596 0.68 -25.65 -11.92
N PRO A 597 -0.65 -25.82 -11.75
CA PRO A 597 -1.56 -25.79 -12.89
C PRO A 597 -1.50 -24.45 -13.59
N SER A 598 -1.42 -24.49 -14.92
CA SER A 598 -1.57 -23.32 -15.81
C SER A 598 -2.88 -22.58 -15.50
N ASN A 599 -2.84 -21.25 -15.57
CA ASN A 599 -4.04 -20.42 -15.40
C ASN A 599 -5.07 -20.74 -16.46
N SER A 600 -6.02 -21.64 -16.18
CA SER A 600 -7.13 -21.92 -17.09
C SER A 600 -8.15 -20.79 -16.98
N THR A 601 -8.22 -19.97 -18.00
CA THR A 601 -9.20 -18.91 -18.16
C THR A 601 -10.53 -19.47 -18.67
N SER A 602 -11.49 -19.65 -17.76
CA SER A 602 -12.90 -19.75 -18.13
C SER A 602 -13.63 -18.53 -17.61
N ALA A 603 -13.59 -17.43 -18.34
CA ALA A 603 -14.35 -16.23 -18.05
C ALA A 603 -15.25 -15.89 -19.24
N THR A 604 -16.45 -15.37 -18.95
CA THR A 604 -17.39 -14.89 -19.97
C THR A 604 -16.86 -13.68 -20.76
N VAL A 605 -15.89 -12.97 -20.19
CA VAL A 605 -15.17 -11.86 -20.85
C VAL A 605 -13.67 -12.10 -20.69
N GLU A 606 -12.94 -12.13 -21.78
CA GLU A 606 -11.50 -12.41 -21.79
C GLU A 606 -10.73 -11.27 -21.12
N ALA A 607 -9.89 -11.60 -20.15
CA ALA A 607 -9.00 -10.65 -19.54
C ALA A 607 -7.84 -10.33 -20.48
N LEU A 608 -7.63 -9.04 -20.76
CA LEU A 608 -6.57 -8.53 -21.61
C LEU A 608 -5.52 -7.83 -20.73
N PRO A 609 -4.43 -8.52 -20.35
CA PRO A 609 -3.40 -7.91 -19.53
C PRO A 609 -2.70 -6.78 -20.28
N ILE A 610 -2.38 -5.71 -19.55
CA ILE A 610 -1.50 -4.63 -19.99
C ILE A 610 -0.14 -4.89 -19.34
N PRO A 611 0.76 -5.62 -19.98
CA PRO A 611 2.10 -5.84 -19.46
C PRO A 611 2.95 -4.59 -19.66
N GLY A 612 3.98 -4.46 -18.85
CA GLY A 612 4.95 -3.39 -18.99
C GLY A 612 5.38 -2.76 -17.68
N ALA A 613 6.51 -2.13 -17.70
CA ALA A 613 7.16 -1.65 -16.51
C ALA A 613 6.63 -0.30 -16.01
N PHE A 614 6.12 0.55 -16.87
CA PHE A 614 5.70 1.92 -16.51
C PHE A 614 6.62 2.61 -15.47
N GLY A 615 7.96 2.43 -15.64
CA GLY A 615 8.97 3.09 -14.84
C GLY A 615 9.27 2.47 -13.46
N SER A 616 8.78 1.27 -13.14
CA SER A 616 9.07 0.60 -11.86
C SER A 616 9.27 -0.90 -12.02
N ALA A 617 10.32 -1.46 -11.39
CA ALA A 617 10.52 -2.90 -11.31
C ALA A 617 9.32 -3.64 -10.69
N GLY A 618 8.55 -2.99 -9.81
CA GLY A 618 7.31 -3.54 -9.26
C GLY A 618 6.23 -3.85 -10.30
N ASN A 619 6.36 -3.35 -11.52
CA ASN A 619 5.43 -3.58 -12.62
C ASN A 619 5.90 -4.68 -13.59
N LEU A 620 7.12 -5.20 -13.41
CA LEU A 620 7.59 -6.36 -14.14
C LEU A 620 6.83 -7.59 -13.68
N THR A 621 6.15 -8.25 -14.60
CA THR A 621 5.32 -9.43 -14.35
C THR A 621 5.70 -10.56 -15.28
N ALA A 622 5.22 -11.76 -15.03
CA ALA A 622 5.39 -12.87 -15.96
C ALA A 622 4.81 -12.51 -17.34
N PRO A 623 5.42 -12.98 -18.45
CA PRO A 623 4.89 -12.78 -19.78
C PRO A 623 3.44 -13.27 -19.90
N PRO A 624 2.60 -12.61 -20.71
CA PRO A 624 1.24 -13.07 -20.96
C PRO A 624 1.25 -14.39 -21.77
N GLU A 625 0.34 -15.30 -21.42
CA GLU A 625 0.28 -16.63 -22.05
C GLU A 625 -0.48 -16.66 -23.37
N ALA A 626 -1.61 -15.91 -23.49
CA ALA A 626 -2.52 -16.01 -24.62
C ALA A 626 -2.59 -14.71 -25.44
N LYS A 627 -3.15 -13.66 -24.87
CA LYS A 627 -3.32 -12.35 -25.49
C LYS A 627 -2.90 -11.26 -24.53
N PHE A 628 -2.48 -10.14 -25.07
CA PHE A 628 -2.15 -8.96 -24.25
C PHE A 628 -2.42 -7.67 -25.05
N LEU A 629 -2.66 -6.59 -24.33
CA LEU A 629 -2.76 -5.26 -24.91
C LEU A 629 -1.36 -4.67 -25.10
N ARG A 630 -0.99 -4.41 -26.35
CA ARG A 630 0.21 -3.64 -26.66
C ARG A 630 -0.06 -2.17 -26.36
N TYR A 631 0.73 -1.63 -25.45
CA TYR A 631 0.62 -0.25 -25.00
C TYR A 631 1.78 0.59 -25.55
N PRO A 632 1.56 1.89 -25.90
CA PRO A 632 2.62 2.77 -26.37
C PRO A 632 3.81 2.85 -25.42
N HIS A 633 5.00 2.95 -25.99
CA HIS A 633 6.30 3.10 -25.29
C HIS A 633 6.65 1.96 -24.34
N VAL A 634 5.99 0.83 -24.47
CA VAL A 634 6.26 -0.36 -23.67
C VAL A 634 6.53 -1.54 -24.57
N GLU A 635 7.70 -2.13 -24.43
CA GLU A 635 8.01 -3.42 -25.02
C GLU A 635 7.95 -4.53 -23.98
N VAL A 636 7.46 -5.68 -24.39
CA VAL A 636 7.22 -6.82 -23.53
C VAL A 636 7.77 -8.07 -24.18
N GLN A 637 8.43 -8.89 -23.38
CA GLN A 637 8.77 -10.25 -23.78
C GLN A 637 7.48 -11.08 -23.90
N THR A 638 7.12 -11.51 -25.12
CA THR A 638 5.76 -12.02 -25.38
C THR A 638 5.67 -13.50 -25.71
N GLY A 639 6.76 -14.19 -25.90
CA GLY A 639 6.69 -15.59 -26.34
C GLY A 639 5.72 -15.80 -27.54
N ALA A 640 4.77 -16.71 -27.38
CA ALA A 640 3.72 -17.00 -28.40
C ALA A 640 2.42 -16.17 -28.23
N ALA A 641 2.32 -15.27 -27.27
CA ALA A 641 1.10 -14.52 -26.97
C ALA A 641 0.77 -13.52 -28.10
N LYS A 642 -0.52 -13.42 -28.46
CA LYS A 642 -1.01 -12.49 -29.50
C LYS A 642 -1.16 -11.08 -28.94
N ALA A 643 -0.51 -10.11 -29.57
CA ALA A 643 -0.70 -8.69 -29.28
C ALA A 643 -1.98 -8.14 -29.89
N ILE A 644 -2.73 -7.34 -29.12
CA ILE A 644 -3.83 -6.51 -29.59
C ILE A 644 -3.38 -5.06 -29.40
N ASN A 645 -3.43 -4.24 -30.46
CA ASN A 645 -3.01 -2.85 -30.36
C ASN A 645 -4.10 -1.99 -29.72
N LEU A 646 -3.71 -0.96 -29.00
CA LEU A 646 -4.64 -0.03 -28.36
C LEU A 646 -5.58 0.65 -29.37
N GLY A 647 -5.08 0.96 -30.58
CA GLY A 647 -5.85 1.56 -31.67
C GLY A 647 -6.92 0.62 -32.30
N ASP A 648 -6.76 -0.70 -32.10
CA ASP A 648 -7.72 -1.70 -32.65
C ASP A 648 -8.95 -1.88 -31.75
N LEU A 649 -8.90 -1.34 -30.51
CA LEU A 649 -9.99 -1.48 -29.55
C LEU A 649 -11.14 -0.51 -29.86
N LYS A 650 -12.36 -1.02 -29.77
CA LYS A 650 -13.60 -0.26 -29.99
C LYS A 650 -14.40 -0.13 -28.70
N VAL A 651 -15.01 1.03 -28.53
CA VAL A 651 -15.93 1.36 -27.43
C VAL A 651 -17.34 1.41 -27.97
N ARG A 652 -18.25 0.69 -27.30
CA ARG A 652 -19.70 0.70 -27.61
C ARG A 652 -20.53 0.73 -26.33
N LEU A 653 -21.80 1.13 -26.45
CA LEU A 653 -22.76 0.99 -25.37
C LEU A 653 -23.20 -0.48 -25.25
N GLY A 654 -23.00 -1.05 -24.06
CA GLY A 654 -23.45 -2.39 -23.74
C GLY A 654 -24.93 -2.43 -23.33
N PRO A 655 -25.48 -3.65 -23.21
CA PRO A 655 -26.92 -3.86 -22.91
C PRO A 655 -27.31 -3.35 -21.51
N ASN A 656 -26.38 -3.28 -20.57
CA ASN A 656 -26.59 -2.70 -19.23
C ASN A 656 -26.51 -1.17 -19.23
N GLY A 657 -26.29 -0.53 -20.38
CA GLY A 657 -26.17 0.91 -20.55
C GLY A 657 -24.86 1.50 -20.00
N LEU A 658 -23.84 0.66 -19.76
CA LEU A 658 -22.45 1.05 -19.57
C LEU A 658 -21.66 0.79 -20.85
N LEU A 659 -20.45 1.35 -20.92
CA LEU A 659 -19.56 1.09 -22.05
C LEU A 659 -18.93 -0.30 -21.95
N THR A 660 -18.77 -0.96 -23.11
CA THR A 660 -17.99 -2.18 -23.29
C THR A 660 -16.85 -1.93 -24.25
N LEU A 661 -15.78 -2.71 -24.10
CA LEU A 661 -14.59 -2.67 -24.93
C LEU A 661 -14.54 -3.95 -25.77
N THR A 662 -14.40 -3.81 -27.10
CA THR A 662 -14.35 -4.95 -28.01
C THR A 662 -13.14 -4.86 -28.93
N ASP A 663 -12.74 -5.98 -29.53
CA ASP A 663 -11.81 -5.99 -30.65
C ASP A 663 -12.51 -5.69 -31.98
N SER A 664 -11.75 -5.76 -33.07
CA SER A 664 -12.28 -5.59 -34.43
C SER A 664 -13.32 -6.63 -34.84
N ASN A 665 -13.36 -7.80 -34.17
CA ASN A 665 -14.29 -8.90 -34.43
C ASN A 665 -15.53 -8.84 -33.54
N GLY A 666 -15.64 -7.86 -32.66
CA GLY A 666 -16.74 -7.70 -31.71
C GLY A 666 -16.64 -8.55 -30.43
N ALA A 667 -15.51 -9.21 -30.19
CA ALA A 667 -15.29 -9.93 -28.95
C ALA A 667 -15.08 -8.96 -27.76
N ASP A 668 -15.80 -9.17 -26.67
CA ASP A 668 -15.68 -8.34 -25.48
C ASP A 668 -14.37 -8.62 -24.71
N PHE A 669 -13.66 -7.57 -24.34
CA PHE A 669 -12.43 -7.64 -23.53
C PHE A 669 -12.53 -6.79 -22.28
N ARG A 670 -11.76 -7.20 -21.28
CA ARG A 670 -11.55 -6.43 -20.06
C ARG A 670 -10.06 -6.19 -19.84
N PRO A 671 -9.59 -4.92 -19.90
CA PRO A 671 -8.19 -4.64 -19.64
C PRO A 671 -7.85 -4.90 -18.18
N GLY A 672 -6.73 -5.55 -17.93
CA GLY A 672 -6.21 -5.88 -16.59
C GLY A 672 -4.78 -5.40 -16.41
N PHE A 673 -4.49 -4.68 -15.35
CA PHE A 673 -3.13 -4.32 -14.98
C PHE A 673 -2.63 -5.26 -13.89
N THR A 674 -1.61 -6.04 -14.20
CA THR A 674 -1.06 -7.08 -13.31
C THR A 674 0.06 -6.59 -12.39
N GLY A 675 0.62 -5.39 -12.66
CA GLY A 675 1.67 -4.75 -11.84
C GLY A 675 1.16 -4.16 -10.53
N LEU A 676 2.10 -3.62 -9.73
CA LEU A 676 1.84 -3.04 -8.40
C LEU A 676 1.65 -1.52 -8.41
N LEU A 677 1.80 -0.84 -9.55
CA LEU A 677 1.69 0.61 -9.65
C LEU A 677 0.31 1.09 -9.16
N ALA A 678 0.31 2.16 -8.38
CA ALA A 678 -0.93 2.79 -7.96
C ALA A 678 -1.60 3.53 -9.12
N GLU A 679 -2.91 3.36 -9.29
CA GLU A 679 -3.67 3.92 -10.41
C GLU A 679 -3.46 5.43 -10.65
N PRO A 680 -3.35 6.31 -9.62
CA PRO A 680 -3.16 7.74 -9.87
C PRO A 680 -1.84 8.12 -10.55
N ILE A 681 -0.83 7.24 -10.51
CA ILE A 681 0.48 7.49 -11.11
C ILE A 681 0.71 6.71 -12.41
N MET A 682 -0.31 6.01 -12.90
CA MET A 682 -0.30 5.38 -14.21
C MET A 682 -0.33 6.43 -15.34
N PRO A 683 0.17 6.08 -16.55
CA PRO A 683 -0.03 6.91 -17.73
C PRO A 683 -1.50 7.26 -17.92
N PRO A 684 -1.82 8.48 -18.41
CA PRO A 684 -3.20 8.97 -18.45
C PRO A 684 -4.16 8.08 -19.25
N ALA A 685 -3.77 7.60 -20.43
CA ALA A 685 -4.63 6.75 -21.26
C ALA A 685 -4.83 5.36 -20.64
N ALA A 686 -3.77 4.76 -20.06
CA ALA A 686 -3.87 3.50 -19.32
C ALA A 686 -4.82 3.62 -18.13
N ARG A 687 -4.66 4.70 -17.34
CA ARG A 687 -5.54 5.00 -16.21
C ARG A 687 -6.99 5.16 -16.63
N PHE A 688 -7.25 5.88 -17.74
CA PHE A 688 -8.58 6.08 -18.28
C PHE A 688 -9.19 4.75 -18.77
N LEU A 689 -8.43 3.95 -19.53
CA LEU A 689 -8.83 2.64 -19.99
C LEU A 689 -9.25 1.72 -18.83
N LEU A 690 -8.39 1.63 -17.80
CA LEU A 690 -8.65 0.81 -16.63
C LEU A 690 -9.81 1.33 -15.77
N ALA A 691 -9.99 2.64 -15.66
CA ALA A 691 -11.12 3.23 -14.95
C ALA A 691 -12.47 2.86 -15.60
N LEU A 692 -12.53 2.89 -16.92
CA LEU A 692 -13.76 2.60 -17.67
C LEU A 692 -14.06 1.10 -17.77
N PHE A 693 -13.08 0.30 -18.10
CA PHE A 693 -13.27 -1.10 -18.52
C PHE A 693 -12.61 -2.11 -17.59
N GLY A 694 -11.59 -1.71 -16.84
CA GLY A 694 -10.86 -2.58 -15.91
C GLY A 694 -11.60 -2.82 -14.60
N ARG A 695 -10.95 -3.55 -13.67
CA ARG A 695 -11.41 -3.73 -12.29
C ARG A 695 -10.60 -2.85 -11.35
N ALA A 696 -11.29 -2.08 -10.50
CA ALA A 696 -10.66 -1.34 -9.42
C ALA A 696 -10.48 -2.22 -8.17
N ASN A 697 -9.54 -1.84 -7.28
CA ASN A 697 -9.50 -2.40 -5.94
C ASN A 697 -10.77 -2.04 -5.19
N LEU A 698 -11.33 -3.01 -4.44
CA LEU A 698 -12.60 -2.86 -3.73
C LEU A 698 -12.42 -2.35 -2.31
N LYS A 699 -11.37 -2.81 -1.59
CA LYS A 699 -11.10 -2.40 -0.21
C LYS A 699 -9.62 -2.07 -0.02
N HIS A 700 -9.36 -0.96 0.65
CA HIS A 700 -8.03 -0.55 1.06
C HIS A 700 -8.00 -0.26 2.57
N PRO A 701 -6.93 -0.61 3.31
CA PRO A 701 -6.88 -0.46 4.77
C PRO A 701 -7.11 0.97 5.26
N ALA A 702 -6.65 1.96 4.49
CA ALA A 702 -6.79 3.37 4.86
C ALA A 702 -8.20 3.94 4.67
N PHE A 703 -9.08 3.24 3.94
CA PHE A 703 -10.41 3.73 3.59
C PHE A 703 -11.47 2.70 4.00
N PRO A 704 -12.04 2.79 5.20
CA PRO A 704 -13.12 1.90 5.63
C PRO A 704 -14.35 2.10 4.74
N ILE A 705 -15.08 1.01 4.51
CA ILE A 705 -16.30 1.01 3.69
C ILE A 705 -17.52 1.19 4.58
N VAL A 706 -17.57 0.44 5.69
CA VAL A 706 -18.72 0.40 6.59
C VAL A 706 -18.55 1.33 7.78
N GLN A 707 -17.38 1.30 8.42
CA GLN A 707 -17.10 2.13 9.58
C GLN A 707 -16.96 3.60 9.19
N HIS A 708 -17.50 4.47 10.03
CA HIS A 708 -17.36 5.92 9.88
C HIS A 708 -16.35 6.44 10.91
N LEU A 709 -15.33 7.15 10.46
CA LEU A 709 -14.30 7.74 11.30
C LEU A 709 -14.58 9.25 11.38
N ALA A 710 -15.21 9.68 12.48
CA ALA A 710 -15.41 11.09 12.77
C ALA A 710 -14.51 11.51 13.94
N ALA A 711 -14.15 12.79 13.98
CA ALA A 711 -13.49 13.36 15.15
C ALA A 711 -14.47 13.35 16.33
N PRO A 712 -14.14 12.71 17.47
CA PRO A 712 -15.00 12.72 18.64
C PRO A 712 -15.02 14.11 19.31
N THR A 713 -15.99 14.32 20.20
CA THR A 713 -15.99 15.48 21.08
C THR A 713 -14.71 15.47 21.94
N SER A 714 -14.25 16.64 22.36
CA SER A 714 -13.04 16.76 23.22
C SER A 714 -13.15 15.86 24.47
N ASN A 715 -12.04 15.24 24.85
CA ASN A 715 -11.93 14.29 25.97
C ASN A 715 -12.75 12.99 25.85
N GLN A 716 -13.22 12.67 24.66
CA GLN A 716 -13.90 11.40 24.37
C GLN A 716 -13.09 10.51 23.44
N VAL A 717 -13.26 9.21 23.61
CA VAL A 717 -12.77 8.19 22.69
C VAL A 717 -13.98 7.47 22.12
N GLU A 718 -14.16 7.52 20.81
CA GLU A 718 -15.21 6.78 20.12
C GLU A 718 -14.75 5.35 19.89
N ILE A 719 -15.54 4.38 20.33
CA ILE A 719 -15.30 2.95 20.10
C ILE A 719 -16.17 2.50 18.94
N ILE A 720 -15.53 2.05 17.86
CA ILE A 720 -16.19 1.60 16.66
C ILE A 720 -16.09 0.07 16.59
N PRO A 721 -17.21 -0.65 16.62
CA PRO A 721 -17.20 -2.09 16.62
C PRO A 721 -16.62 -2.66 15.32
N PRO A 722 -16.15 -3.93 15.32
CA PRO A 722 -15.70 -4.60 14.11
C PRO A 722 -16.86 -4.83 13.15
N VAL A 723 -16.54 -4.93 11.86
CA VAL A 723 -17.46 -5.42 10.84
C VAL A 723 -17.07 -6.84 10.54
N GLN A 724 -17.97 -7.79 10.85
CA GLN A 724 -17.68 -9.21 10.75
C GLN A 724 -18.80 -9.95 10.00
N PHE A 725 -18.40 -10.80 9.08
CA PHE A 725 -19.26 -11.71 8.32
C PHE A 725 -18.94 -13.14 8.74
N GLU A 726 -19.79 -13.76 9.54
CA GLU A 726 -19.53 -15.08 10.15
C GLU A 726 -18.11 -15.11 10.81
N HIS A 727 -17.20 -15.93 10.31
CA HIS A 727 -15.82 -16.04 10.79
C HIS A 727 -14.81 -15.10 10.09
N VAL A 728 -15.29 -14.18 9.22
CA VAL A 728 -14.46 -13.23 8.47
C VAL A 728 -14.62 -11.82 9.03
N VAL A 729 -13.57 -11.28 9.64
CA VAL A 729 -13.50 -9.88 10.05
C VAL A 729 -13.08 -9.04 8.84
N PHE A 730 -14.03 -8.22 8.39
CA PHE A 730 -13.85 -7.33 7.24
C PHE A 730 -13.22 -5.99 7.63
N GLU A 731 -13.66 -5.40 8.75
CA GLU A 731 -13.03 -4.20 9.34
C GLU A 731 -12.85 -4.43 10.84
N ARG A 732 -11.63 -4.27 11.33
CA ARG A 732 -11.27 -4.49 12.75
C ARG A 732 -11.91 -3.43 13.64
N GLN A 733 -12.04 -3.73 14.93
CA GLN A 733 -12.45 -2.75 15.94
C GLN A 733 -11.48 -1.57 15.98
N LYS A 734 -12.03 -0.38 16.15
CA LYS A 734 -11.25 0.86 16.19
C LYS A 734 -11.62 1.74 17.38
N TRP A 735 -10.68 2.56 17.77
CA TRP A 735 -10.84 3.65 18.73
C TRP A 735 -10.38 4.92 18.05
N VAL A 736 -11.17 5.97 18.19
CA VAL A 736 -10.88 7.28 17.58
C VAL A 736 -10.80 8.31 18.70
N ALA A 737 -9.69 9.05 18.74
CA ALA A 737 -9.44 10.09 19.74
C ALA A 737 -8.83 11.33 19.08
N ASN A 738 -9.08 12.53 19.62
CA ASN A 738 -8.31 13.69 19.21
C ASN A 738 -6.86 13.56 19.67
N VAL A 739 -5.91 14.02 18.88
CA VAL A 739 -4.48 14.02 19.23
C VAL A 739 -4.23 14.74 20.57
N SER A 740 -4.99 15.82 20.84
CA SER A 740 -4.90 16.58 22.10
C SER A 740 -5.27 15.78 23.34
N ASP A 741 -6.15 14.80 23.20
CA ASP A 741 -6.78 14.10 24.32
C ASP A 741 -6.01 12.84 24.75
N VAL A 742 -5.01 12.43 23.94
CA VAL A 742 -4.11 11.32 24.29
C VAL A 742 -3.09 11.82 25.33
N PRO A 743 -3.03 11.27 26.56
CA PRO A 743 -2.16 11.76 27.62
C PRO A 743 -0.71 11.26 27.43
N LEU A 744 -0.12 11.56 26.29
CA LEU A 744 1.23 11.11 25.94
C LEU A 744 2.01 12.27 25.33
N ARG A 745 3.03 12.73 26.07
CA ARG A 745 3.88 13.87 25.65
C ARG A 745 5.34 13.55 25.93
N PRO A 746 6.26 13.84 24.99
CA PRO A 746 7.68 13.66 25.23
C PRO A 746 8.27 14.85 26.07
N PRO A 747 9.30 14.61 26.91
CA PRO A 747 9.87 13.31 27.23
C PRO A 747 8.93 12.46 28.08
N LEU A 748 8.98 11.14 27.92
CA LEU A 748 8.21 10.24 28.76
C LEU A 748 8.87 10.08 30.11
N ASP A 749 8.12 10.39 31.16
CA ASP A 749 8.51 10.14 32.56
C ASP A 749 7.59 9.06 33.17
N ALA A 750 7.90 8.69 34.42
CA ALA A 750 7.13 7.68 35.14
C ALA A 750 5.63 8.03 35.19
N ARG A 751 5.32 9.31 35.40
CA ARG A 751 3.95 9.81 35.52
C ARG A 751 3.20 9.67 34.20
N THR A 752 3.80 10.11 33.11
CA THR A 752 3.21 9.99 31.77
C THR A 752 2.87 8.53 31.42
N LEU A 753 3.75 7.59 31.82
CA LEU A 753 3.53 6.16 31.51
C LEU A 753 2.31 5.59 32.23
N TRP A 754 2.17 5.82 33.56
CA TRP A 754 1.03 5.24 34.26
C TRP A 754 -0.27 6.02 34.00
N GLU A 755 -0.24 7.34 33.76
CA GLU A 755 -1.40 8.11 33.35
C GLU A 755 -1.92 7.63 31.97
N PHE A 756 -1.00 7.33 31.02
CA PHE A 756 -1.38 6.73 29.74
C PHE A 756 -1.99 5.34 29.93
N GLU A 757 -1.43 4.50 30.81
CA GLU A 757 -1.99 3.16 31.07
C GLU A 757 -3.39 3.24 31.69
N LEU A 758 -3.66 4.20 32.60
CA LEU A 758 -5.01 4.46 33.10
C LEU A 758 -5.95 4.86 31.99
N TRP A 759 -5.53 5.77 31.12
CA TRP A 759 -6.32 6.21 29.97
C TRP A 759 -6.63 5.04 29.03
N ARG A 760 -5.62 4.21 28.71
CA ARG A 760 -5.77 3.01 27.88
C ARG A 760 -6.80 2.04 28.46
N ARG A 761 -6.69 1.72 29.77
CA ARG A 761 -7.62 0.83 30.47
C ARG A 761 -9.04 1.39 30.52
N LYS A 762 -9.18 2.67 30.83
CA LYS A 762 -10.47 3.36 30.87
C LYS A 762 -11.24 3.22 29.55
N HIS A 763 -10.53 3.30 28.42
CA HIS A 763 -11.13 3.23 27.09
C HIS A 763 -11.08 1.83 26.46
N GLN A 764 -10.66 0.82 27.23
CA GLN A 764 -10.58 -0.60 26.79
C GLN A 764 -9.76 -0.77 25.50
N ILE A 765 -8.71 0.04 25.32
CA ILE A 765 -7.80 -0.07 24.19
C ILE A 765 -6.87 -1.28 24.44
N PRO A 766 -6.73 -2.24 23.50
CA PRO A 766 -5.86 -3.39 23.69
C PRO A 766 -4.38 -2.99 23.76
N GLU A 767 -3.53 -3.90 24.23
CA GLU A 767 -2.08 -3.66 24.34
C GLU A 767 -1.42 -3.55 22.97
N HIS A 768 -1.85 -4.39 22.02
CA HIS A 768 -1.29 -4.47 20.67
C HIS A 768 -2.23 -3.84 19.67
N VAL A 769 -1.74 -2.83 18.97
CA VAL A 769 -2.56 -2.02 18.06
C VAL A 769 -1.80 -1.61 16.81
N TYR A 770 -2.54 -1.27 15.76
CA TYR A 770 -2.06 -0.44 14.66
C TYR A 770 -2.57 0.99 14.82
N ILE A 771 -1.67 1.96 14.73
CA ILE A 771 -2.02 3.39 14.86
C ILE A 771 -1.76 4.10 13.54
N ARG A 772 -2.67 5.00 13.19
CA ARG A 772 -2.49 5.99 12.12
C ARG A 772 -3.04 7.33 12.55
N LEU A 773 -2.52 8.40 11.92
CA LEU A 773 -3.00 9.76 12.13
C LEU A 773 -3.81 10.20 10.91
N GLU A 774 -5.02 10.69 11.14
CA GLU A 774 -5.83 11.34 10.14
C GLU A 774 -5.58 12.85 10.24
N ILE A 775 -4.78 13.36 9.27
CA ILE A 775 -4.38 14.75 9.20
C ILE A 775 -5.23 15.44 8.14
N GLU A 776 -5.78 16.59 8.45
CA GLU A 776 -6.36 17.45 7.45
C GLU A 776 -5.25 18.06 6.58
N SER A 777 -5.28 17.75 5.30
CA SER A 777 -4.37 18.33 4.31
C SER A 777 -5.15 18.72 3.06
N SER A 778 -4.85 19.87 2.49
CA SER A 778 -5.36 20.27 1.19
C SER A 778 -4.70 19.48 0.05
N ASP A 779 -3.47 18.95 0.27
CA ASP A 779 -2.78 18.11 -0.70
C ASP A 779 -3.37 16.69 -0.71
N TRP A 780 -4.00 16.33 -1.83
CA TRP A 780 -4.59 15.01 -2.03
C TRP A 780 -3.54 13.87 -1.99
N LYS A 781 -2.28 14.16 -2.41
CA LYS A 781 -1.19 13.16 -2.35
C LYS A 781 -0.82 12.84 -0.91
N GLU A 782 -0.77 13.84 -0.06
CA GLU A 782 -0.53 13.64 1.37
C GLU A 782 -1.71 12.92 2.03
N ARG A 783 -2.94 13.27 1.66
CA ARG A 783 -4.14 12.54 2.13
C ARG A 783 -4.17 11.09 1.69
N ALA A 784 -3.72 10.77 0.47
CA ALA A 784 -3.75 9.41 -0.07
C ALA A 784 -2.52 8.56 0.33
N PHE A 785 -1.33 9.17 0.38
CA PHE A 785 -0.05 8.46 0.49
C PHE A 785 0.83 8.93 1.65
N GLY A 786 0.38 9.88 2.45
CA GLY A 786 1.12 10.46 3.57
C GLY A 786 1.64 9.40 4.55
N LYS A 787 2.85 9.59 5.05
CA LYS A 787 3.50 8.63 5.97
C LYS A 787 2.69 8.43 7.27
N ALA A 788 2.06 9.49 7.77
CA ALA A 788 1.26 9.48 8.99
C ALA A 788 0.01 8.59 8.90
N ARG A 789 -0.54 8.40 7.69
CA ARG A 789 -1.72 7.56 7.43
C ARG A 789 -1.41 6.07 7.28
N LYS A 790 -0.14 5.70 7.18
CA LYS A 790 0.24 4.29 7.10
C LYS A 790 0.14 3.66 8.48
N PRO A 791 -0.62 2.56 8.66
CA PRO A 791 -0.71 1.90 9.96
C PRO A 791 0.68 1.52 10.48
N GLN A 792 0.95 1.85 11.74
CA GLN A 792 2.18 1.47 12.45
C GLN A 792 1.78 0.59 13.63
N TYR A 793 2.41 -0.59 13.73
CA TYR A 793 2.23 -1.45 14.88
C TYR A 793 2.89 -0.85 16.11
N LEU A 794 2.18 -0.87 17.23
CA LEU A 794 2.66 -0.47 18.55
C LEU A 794 2.23 -1.49 19.59
N ASP A 795 3.14 -1.78 20.50
CA ASP A 795 2.86 -2.39 21.80
C ASP A 795 2.72 -1.27 22.82
N LEU A 796 1.51 -0.97 23.26
CA LEU A 796 1.19 0.14 24.15
C LEU A 796 1.66 -0.08 25.60
N ARG A 797 2.24 -1.24 25.91
CA ARG A 797 2.88 -1.55 27.19
C ARG A 797 4.40 -1.36 27.16
N SER A 798 4.97 -1.11 25.98
CA SER A 798 6.42 -0.89 25.82
C SER A 798 6.75 0.59 25.83
N HIS A 799 7.65 1.00 26.72
CA HIS A 799 8.17 2.38 26.79
C HIS A 799 8.73 2.86 25.45
N GLU A 800 9.46 2.02 24.73
CA GLU A 800 10.04 2.35 23.43
C GLU A 800 8.98 2.67 22.37
N TYR A 801 7.91 1.88 22.33
CA TYR A 801 6.80 2.14 21.42
C TYR A 801 6.01 3.38 21.81
N LEU A 802 5.81 3.63 23.12
CA LEU A 802 5.17 4.84 23.61
C LEU A 802 6.01 6.08 23.29
N ASP A 803 7.34 5.99 23.37
CA ASP A 803 8.23 7.09 22.99
C ASP A 803 8.12 7.42 21.49
N SER A 804 8.06 6.38 20.63
CA SER A 804 7.80 6.56 19.20
C SER A 804 6.43 7.17 18.93
N PHE A 805 5.40 6.78 19.70
CA PHE A 805 4.04 7.31 19.57
C PHE A 805 3.95 8.77 20.02
N ALA A 806 4.52 9.11 21.16
CA ALA A 806 4.61 10.48 21.65
C ALA A 806 5.28 11.41 20.63
N GLN A 807 6.33 10.93 19.95
CA GLN A 807 6.97 11.67 18.86
C GLN A 807 6.04 11.89 17.67
N MET A 808 5.19 10.91 17.32
CA MET A 808 4.22 11.07 16.24
C MET A 808 3.17 12.14 16.61
N LEU A 809 2.68 12.13 17.85
CA LEU A 809 1.65 13.06 18.32
C LEU A 809 2.16 14.51 18.38
N ARG A 810 3.44 14.72 18.66
CA ARG A 810 4.04 16.07 18.84
C ARG A 810 3.93 16.94 17.59
N SER A 811 4.05 16.35 16.42
CA SER A 811 4.14 17.07 15.14
C SER A 811 2.80 17.18 14.41
N THR A 812 1.67 16.83 15.06
CA THR A 812 0.43 16.59 14.36
C THR A 812 -0.75 17.15 15.15
N SER A 813 -1.67 17.81 14.45
CA SER A 813 -3.04 18.08 14.89
C SER A 813 -3.98 17.16 14.13
N GLY A 814 -5.12 16.82 14.69
CA GLY A 814 -6.11 15.96 14.05
C GLY A 814 -6.53 14.78 14.93
N VAL A 815 -6.78 13.65 14.29
CA VAL A 815 -7.38 12.48 14.93
C VAL A 815 -6.41 11.29 14.89
N VAL A 816 -6.31 10.60 16.02
CA VAL A 816 -5.65 9.29 16.15
C VAL A 816 -6.69 8.21 15.90
N VAL A 817 -6.41 7.32 14.98
CA VAL A 817 -7.17 6.08 14.77
C VAL A 817 -6.33 4.92 15.26
N VAL A 818 -6.81 4.26 16.30
CA VAL A 818 -6.24 3.04 16.87
C VAL A 818 -7.06 1.87 16.37
N GLU A 819 -6.41 0.84 15.84
CA GLU A 819 -7.04 -0.38 15.33
C GLU A 819 -6.47 -1.59 16.08
N ALA A 820 -7.31 -2.53 16.53
CA ALA A 820 -6.86 -3.74 17.18
C ALA A 820 -5.90 -4.53 16.27
N ALA A 821 -4.75 -4.94 16.82
CA ALA A 821 -3.86 -5.83 16.10
C ALA A 821 -4.36 -7.28 16.25
N SER A 822 -5.00 -7.79 15.19
CA SER A 822 -5.42 -9.18 15.09
C SER A 822 -5.11 -9.68 13.67
N PRO A 823 -4.32 -10.77 13.54
CA PRO A 823 -3.59 -11.46 14.62
C PRO A 823 -2.52 -10.55 15.27
N VAL A 824 -2.22 -10.84 16.53
CA VAL A 824 -1.21 -10.10 17.28
C VAL A 824 0.20 -10.51 16.81
N PRO A 825 1.05 -9.60 16.31
CA PRO A 825 2.35 -9.95 15.71
C PRO A 825 3.37 -10.61 16.65
N VAL A 826 3.19 -10.46 17.97
CA VAL A 826 4.05 -11.08 19.00
C VAL A 826 3.45 -12.35 19.58
N SER A 827 2.32 -12.84 19.07
CA SER A 827 1.69 -14.10 19.49
C SER A 827 2.15 -15.27 18.63
N GLY A 828 2.28 -16.44 19.23
CA GLY A 828 2.69 -17.67 18.54
C GLY A 828 4.20 -17.77 18.31
N THR A 829 4.60 -18.84 17.63
CA THR A 829 6.01 -19.19 17.32
C THR A 829 6.35 -18.93 15.86
N VAL A 830 5.35 -18.69 15.01
CA VAL A 830 5.52 -18.48 13.57
C VAL A 830 5.46 -16.99 13.28
N PRO A 831 6.39 -16.46 12.43
CA PRO A 831 6.32 -15.07 12.02
C PRO A 831 4.98 -14.70 11.39
N HIS A 832 4.56 -13.47 11.59
CA HIS A 832 3.31 -12.90 11.08
C HIS A 832 3.18 -13.12 9.57
N GLU A 833 2.11 -13.78 9.14
CA GLU A 833 1.91 -14.20 7.75
C GLU A 833 0.60 -13.65 7.17
N GLU A 834 0.62 -13.33 5.90
CA GLU A 834 -0.54 -12.92 5.10
C GLU A 834 -0.64 -13.79 3.85
N THR A 835 -1.82 -14.33 3.64
CA THR A 835 -2.15 -15.11 2.44
C THR A 835 -2.73 -14.19 1.36
N VAL A 836 -2.23 -14.32 0.14
CA VAL A 836 -2.73 -13.63 -1.05
C VAL A 836 -3.40 -14.66 -1.95
N LEU A 837 -4.70 -14.69 -1.91
CA LEU A 837 -5.52 -15.63 -2.66
C LEU A 837 -6.46 -14.90 -3.62
N GLU A 838 -6.63 -15.44 -4.81
CA GLU A 838 -7.62 -14.98 -5.76
C GLU A 838 -8.74 -16.00 -5.85
N ILE A 839 -9.97 -15.51 -5.77
CA ILE A 839 -11.16 -16.33 -5.98
C ILE A 839 -11.86 -15.92 -7.27
N ARG A 840 -12.49 -16.89 -7.92
CA ARG A 840 -13.33 -16.66 -9.10
C ARG A 840 -14.64 -17.40 -9.02
N LYS A 841 -15.67 -16.86 -9.67
CA LYS A 841 -16.94 -17.53 -9.96
C LYS A 841 -16.73 -18.54 -11.09
N ARG A 842 -17.25 -19.77 -10.92
CA ARG A 842 -17.11 -20.85 -11.91
C ARG A 842 -18.07 -20.69 -13.07
#